data_a748f5398e5ee7b47453b3f171846e39
#
_entry.id   a748f5398e5ee7b47453b3f171846e39
#
_cell.length_a   1.000
_cell.length_b   1.000
_cell.length_c   1.000
_cell.angle_alpha   90.00
_cell.angle_beta   90.00
_cell.angle_gamma   90.00
#
_symmetry.space_group_name_H-M   'P 1'
#
loop_
_entity.id
_entity.type
_entity.pdbx_description
1 polymer ?
#
loop_
_entity_poly.entity_id
_entity_poly.type
_entity_poly.pdbx_seq_one_letter_code
_entity_poly.pdbx_strand_id
1 'polypeptide(L)'
;MAILIVSAAGWGQSMGQSTTTGATTGTLRGQVTDPSGAVVANATVAVLVSGGATHSANTGKTGNYEIGNLPPGRYTVTANAQGFAIFVQNDVDVAAGQVAQFNIALDINVKQEKVNVEAEGPTLDTNPASNASAIVLSGKDLEALPDDPDELQSDLEALAGPSAGPNGGQIYIDGFTAGQLPPKSSIREIRINQNPFSAEYDKLGYGRIEVFTKPGTDKYHGQFSVEGNNSGLNTRNPFLAADATQPYDSVIYMGNIGGPINKKASFFFNVQRRNIDEIAVVNTPALDPNTLLPVQLSESVPNPHTRTNISPRIDYQISTNNTLTARYQFYRDTQQNAGVGGSTLPDAGYDTTSTEHTVQLSDTQILGSKAVNETRFQYLRDNSGQTPLSILPSISVQGAFTGGGSSSGAETDHQDHYELQNYTSLSLGKHFVKFGGRLRAVHEVNLSGAGFNGTYIFPDLQTYSNALQGLPNGTPIQFRLDATASGAVPSVPVTVADAGLYVQDDWKVSPTFTLSGGLRLETQNAIHDHADWAPRLGFAWGIGGGGKSAPKTVLRGGFGFFYDRFTQDLVLNADRLNGMTQQQYVVASPPPACFPDFTPPSCQSLLTPQTQTTYQISSSLHSPYIMQSAFSLERQVTKIANLTLSYLNSRGVHEFESLNVNAPFPGTPGSAPNGLAPLYQYSSEGVFRQNQLIVNFNIRAGARLSLFGYYSLNYANSDASGASSFPANSHDLGADYGRASFDIRDRLFMGGTIGLPHAFRLSPFMIFNSGSPYNVTVGQNDLNNDTILNDRPAFSNNPAYP
;
A
#
# COMPACT_ATOMS: atom_id res chain seq x y z
N MET A 1 -2.70 3.49 -32.40
CA MET A 1 -3.01 4.84 -32.94
C MET A 1 -3.89 4.68 -34.17
N ALA A 2 -5.18 4.74 -34.00
CA ALA A 2 -6.14 4.92 -35.09
C ALA A 2 -7.42 5.47 -34.47
N ILE A 3 -7.66 6.74 -34.66
CA ILE A 3 -8.85 7.49 -34.31
C ILE A 3 -9.88 7.18 -35.40
N LEU A 4 -11.01 6.59 -35.04
CA LEU A 4 -12.17 6.45 -35.91
C LEU A 4 -13.17 7.56 -35.55
N ILE A 5 -13.20 8.59 -36.38
CA ILE A 5 -14.25 9.61 -36.42
C ILE A 5 -15.39 9.03 -37.27
N VAL A 6 -16.56 8.82 -36.67
CA VAL A 6 -17.78 8.54 -37.44
C VAL A 6 -18.61 9.80 -37.46
N SER A 7 -18.71 10.39 -38.64
CA SER A 7 -19.61 11.47 -38.94
C SER A 7 -21.03 10.94 -39.17
N ALA A 8 -21.99 11.50 -38.46
CA ALA A 8 -23.41 11.26 -38.69
C ALA A 8 -23.95 12.21 -39.74
N ALA A 9 -24.42 11.65 -40.87
CA ALA A 9 -25.25 12.35 -41.80
C ALA A 9 -26.72 12.09 -41.47
N GLY A 10 -27.48 13.16 -41.34
CA GLY A 10 -28.90 13.09 -41.06
C GLY A 10 -29.74 12.73 -42.30
N TRP A 11 -30.82 12.05 -42.05
CA TRP A 11 -31.98 12.04 -42.92
C TRP A 11 -33.23 12.10 -42.02
N GLY A 12 -33.99 13.16 -42.18
CA GLY A 12 -35.33 13.28 -41.62
C GLY A 12 -36.35 12.58 -42.51
N GLN A 13 -37.31 11.95 -41.91
CA GLN A 13 -38.71 11.98 -42.41
C GLN A 13 -39.70 11.58 -41.33
N SER A 14 -40.86 12.14 -41.42
CA SER A 14 -41.95 12.34 -40.51
C SER A 14 -42.93 11.17 -40.35
N MET A 15 -43.71 11.30 -39.27
CA MET A 15 -45.05 10.81 -38.98
C MET A 15 -45.24 9.34 -38.63
N GLY A 16 -45.74 9.20 -37.41
CA GLY A 16 -46.45 8.02 -36.91
C GLY A 16 -46.66 8.14 -35.40
N GLN A 17 -47.73 8.86 -34.99
CA GLN A 17 -48.20 8.82 -33.60
C GLN A 17 -48.56 7.39 -33.21
N SER A 18 -47.84 6.84 -32.23
CA SER A 18 -48.39 5.82 -31.35
C SER A 18 -47.95 6.16 -29.95
N THR A 19 -48.85 6.67 -29.18
CA THR A 19 -48.73 6.94 -27.74
C THR A 19 -48.59 5.60 -27.00
N THR A 20 -47.37 5.26 -26.64
CA THR A 20 -47.11 4.40 -25.50
C THR A 20 -46.16 5.18 -24.60
N THR A 21 -46.74 5.82 -23.61
CA THR A 21 -46.00 6.45 -22.49
C THR A 21 -45.28 5.38 -21.68
N GLY A 22 -44.07 5.05 -22.08
CA GLY A 22 -43.13 4.39 -21.19
C GLY A 22 -42.69 5.40 -20.13
N ALA A 23 -43.26 5.32 -18.94
CA ALA A 23 -42.81 6.09 -17.80
C ALA A 23 -41.34 5.81 -17.58
N THR A 24 -40.49 6.76 -17.93
CA THR A 24 -39.05 6.70 -17.58
C THR A 24 -38.94 6.93 -16.08
N THR A 25 -38.48 5.92 -15.36
CA THR A 25 -38.26 5.96 -13.89
C THR A 25 -36.85 6.45 -13.58
N GLY A 26 -36.66 7.06 -12.42
CA GLY A 26 -35.34 7.42 -11.87
C GLY A 26 -34.92 6.46 -10.78
N THR A 27 -33.67 6.62 -10.32
CA THR A 27 -33.12 5.85 -9.21
C THR A 27 -32.59 6.83 -8.16
N LEU A 28 -32.82 6.54 -6.89
CA LEU A 28 -32.20 7.20 -5.75
C LEU A 28 -31.17 6.28 -5.15
N ARG A 29 -29.91 6.69 -5.06
CA ARG A 29 -28.86 5.95 -4.37
C ARG A 29 -28.07 6.85 -3.45
N GLY A 30 -27.37 6.28 -2.49
CA GLY A 30 -26.52 7.01 -1.58
C GLY A 30 -25.94 6.10 -0.52
N GLN A 31 -25.32 6.72 0.44
CA GLN A 31 -24.74 6.04 1.59
C GLN A 31 -25.42 6.53 2.85
N VAL A 32 -25.73 5.60 3.75
CA VAL A 32 -26.20 5.91 5.09
C VAL A 32 -25.05 5.82 6.06
N THR A 33 -24.79 6.94 6.75
CA THR A 33 -23.75 7.03 7.76
C THR A 33 -24.35 7.42 9.10
N ASP A 34 -23.62 7.17 10.17
CA ASP A 34 -23.91 7.72 11.48
C ASP A 34 -23.30 9.15 11.62
N PRO A 35 -23.50 9.85 12.75
CA PRO A 35 -22.94 11.19 12.95
C PRO A 35 -21.39 11.22 13.01
N SER A 36 -20.75 10.07 13.16
CA SER A 36 -19.28 9.96 13.12
C SER A 36 -18.74 9.77 11.70
N GLY A 37 -19.65 9.59 10.71
CA GLY A 37 -19.32 9.26 9.34
C GLY A 37 -19.12 7.77 9.09
N ALA A 38 -19.27 6.92 10.12
CA ALA A 38 -19.23 5.49 9.93
C ALA A 38 -20.49 5.00 9.20
N VAL A 39 -20.31 4.04 8.30
CA VAL A 39 -21.42 3.52 7.48
C VAL A 39 -22.40 2.71 8.32
N VAL A 40 -23.67 2.94 8.11
CA VAL A 40 -24.76 2.20 8.77
C VAL A 40 -25.26 1.10 7.84
N ALA A 41 -24.85 -0.12 8.13
CA ALA A 41 -25.37 -1.31 7.44
C ALA A 41 -26.76 -1.68 7.94
N ASN A 42 -27.59 -2.30 7.07
CA ASN A 42 -28.94 -2.73 7.37
C ASN A 42 -29.90 -1.58 7.79
N ALA A 43 -29.59 -0.35 7.44
CA ALA A 43 -30.55 0.73 7.52
C ALA A 43 -31.62 0.55 6.44
N THR A 44 -32.88 0.68 6.80
CA THR A 44 -33.98 0.68 5.82
C THR A 44 -34.19 2.10 5.34
N VAL A 45 -33.90 2.34 4.06
CA VAL A 45 -34.21 3.61 3.39
C VAL A 45 -35.51 3.44 2.60
N ALA A 46 -36.49 4.31 2.84
CA ALA A 46 -37.74 4.30 2.13
C ALA A 46 -38.04 5.67 1.51
N VAL A 47 -38.63 5.68 0.36
CA VAL A 47 -39.08 6.87 -0.37
C VAL A 47 -40.58 6.87 -0.55
N LEU A 48 -41.23 7.97 -0.26
CA LEU A 48 -42.66 8.16 -0.34
C LEU A 48 -43.00 9.30 -1.29
N VAL A 49 -43.86 9.05 -2.25
CA VAL A 49 -44.50 10.10 -3.08
C VAL A 49 -45.76 10.60 -2.37
N SER A 50 -46.07 11.90 -2.49
CA SER A 50 -47.33 12.46 -2.03
C SER A 50 -48.53 11.72 -2.62
N GLY A 51 -49.19 10.86 -1.83
CA GLY A 51 -50.33 10.06 -2.23
C GLY A 51 -50.05 8.74 -2.97
N GLY A 52 -48.81 8.23 -2.95
CA GLY A 52 -48.35 7.07 -3.73
C GLY A 52 -47.73 5.92 -2.94
N ALA A 53 -47.22 4.97 -3.68
CA ALA A 53 -46.58 3.77 -3.16
C ALA A 53 -45.24 4.11 -2.47
N THR A 54 -44.90 3.34 -1.43
CA THR A 54 -43.60 3.40 -0.75
C THR A 54 -42.65 2.40 -1.40
N HIS A 55 -41.47 2.86 -1.80
CA HIS A 55 -40.33 2.02 -2.24
C HIS A 55 -39.29 2.00 -1.15
N SER A 56 -38.63 0.88 -0.90
CA SER A 56 -37.60 0.79 0.13
C SER A 56 -36.46 -0.12 -0.28
N ALA A 57 -35.29 0.16 0.26
CA ALA A 57 -34.09 -0.67 0.18
C ALA A 57 -33.36 -0.70 1.52
N ASN A 58 -32.65 -1.79 1.80
CA ASN A 58 -31.76 -1.84 2.96
C ASN A 58 -30.32 -1.53 2.54
N THR A 59 -29.60 -0.80 3.38
CA THR A 59 -28.18 -0.53 3.14
C THR A 59 -27.35 -1.80 3.23
N GLY A 60 -26.43 -1.97 2.28
CA GLY A 60 -25.38 -2.97 2.35
C GLY A 60 -24.33 -2.64 3.42
N LYS A 61 -23.25 -3.41 3.48
CA LYS A 61 -22.16 -3.23 4.45
C LYS A 61 -21.38 -1.94 4.29
N THR A 62 -21.27 -1.46 3.08
CA THR A 62 -20.69 -0.16 2.78
C THR A 62 -21.64 0.99 3.10
N GLY A 63 -22.78 0.71 3.74
CA GLY A 63 -23.84 1.69 3.99
C GLY A 63 -24.54 2.18 2.74
N ASN A 64 -24.23 1.64 1.58
CA ASN A 64 -24.82 2.07 0.33
C ASN A 64 -26.24 1.50 0.19
N TYR A 65 -27.14 2.32 -0.38
CA TYR A 65 -28.49 1.93 -0.74
C TYR A 65 -28.80 2.37 -2.16
N GLU A 66 -29.71 1.67 -2.80
CA GLU A 66 -30.23 2.02 -4.12
C GLU A 66 -31.71 1.66 -4.21
N ILE A 67 -32.53 2.63 -4.61
CA ILE A 67 -33.96 2.49 -4.80
C ILE A 67 -34.29 2.88 -6.24
N GLY A 68 -34.55 1.89 -7.08
CA GLY A 68 -34.88 2.08 -8.47
C GLY A 68 -36.41 2.14 -8.73
N ASN A 69 -36.78 2.29 -10.00
CA ASN A 69 -38.18 2.36 -10.48
C ASN A 69 -38.98 3.50 -9.88
N LEU A 70 -38.35 4.60 -9.53
CA LEU A 70 -39.03 5.76 -8.98
C LEU A 70 -39.61 6.61 -10.14
N PRO A 71 -40.90 6.84 -10.21
CA PRO A 71 -41.46 7.86 -11.11
C PRO A 71 -40.80 9.22 -10.89
N PRO A 72 -40.62 10.03 -11.93
CA PRO A 72 -40.08 11.38 -11.74
C PRO A 72 -40.94 12.19 -10.79
N GLY A 73 -40.34 12.83 -9.80
CA GLY A 73 -41.06 13.61 -8.83
C GLY A 73 -40.25 13.96 -7.59
N ARG A 74 -40.94 14.60 -6.66
CA ARG A 74 -40.40 14.93 -5.33
C ARG A 74 -40.79 13.87 -4.33
N TYR A 75 -39.84 13.41 -3.58
CA TYR A 75 -39.97 12.34 -2.61
C TYR A 75 -39.66 12.83 -1.21
N THR A 76 -40.36 12.28 -0.26
CA THR A 76 -39.90 12.26 1.12
C THR A 76 -39.05 11.01 1.32
N VAL A 77 -37.78 11.20 1.61
CA VAL A 77 -36.82 10.12 1.92
C VAL A 77 -36.83 9.93 3.43
N THR A 78 -37.03 8.69 3.86
CA THR A 78 -36.93 8.31 5.26
C THR A 78 -35.88 7.23 5.40
N ALA A 79 -35.06 7.28 6.44
CA ALA A 79 -34.14 6.19 6.76
C ALA A 79 -34.31 5.82 8.23
N ASN A 80 -34.29 4.51 8.49
CA ASN A 80 -34.41 3.96 9.84
C ASN A 80 -33.40 2.83 10.02
N ALA A 81 -32.65 2.88 11.13
CA ALA A 81 -31.80 1.80 11.55
C ALA A 81 -31.93 1.60 13.07
N GLN A 82 -31.65 0.39 13.52
CA GLN A 82 -31.78 0.08 14.94
C GLN A 82 -30.76 0.91 15.77
N GLY A 83 -31.26 1.73 16.67
CA GLY A 83 -30.43 2.63 17.50
C GLY A 83 -30.35 4.06 16.97
N PHE A 84 -30.92 4.34 15.79
CA PHE A 84 -30.91 5.67 15.18
C PHE A 84 -32.32 6.30 15.19
N ALA A 85 -32.36 7.64 15.20
CA ALA A 85 -33.58 8.37 14.93
C ALA A 85 -34.01 8.17 13.49
N ILE A 86 -35.31 8.20 13.27
CA ILE A 86 -35.83 8.16 11.89
C ILE A 86 -35.40 9.45 11.21
N PHE A 87 -34.59 9.30 10.16
CA PHE A 87 -34.24 10.40 9.28
C PHE A 87 -35.44 10.69 8.35
N VAL A 88 -35.75 11.95 8.16
CA VAL A 88 -36.78 12.40 7.23
C VAL A 88 -36.26 13.63 6.48
N GLN A 89 -36.23 13.53 5.17
CA GLN A 89 -35.94 14.63 4.27
C GLN A 89 -37.02 14.77 3.22
N ASN A 90 -37.67 15.91 3.20
CA ASN A 90 -38.69 16.22 2.20
C ASN A 90 -38.06 16.84 0.94
N ASP A 91 -38.81 16.81 -0.14
CA ASP A 91 -38.49 17.49 -1.41
C ASP A 91 -37.19 17.03 -2.08
N VAL A 92 -36.85 15.73 -1.97
CA VAL A 92 -35.78 15.13 -2.74
C VAL A 92 -36.25 14.88 -4.16
N ASP A 93 -35.66 15.59 -5.12
CA ASP A 93 -36.03 15.47 -6.53
C ASP A 93 -35.37 14.24 -7.15
N VAL A 94 -36.20 13.40 -7.77
CA VAL A 94 -35.75 12.28 -8.61
C VAL A 94 -36.24 12.54 -10.03
N ALA A 95 -35.35 12.82 -10.95
CA ALA A 95 -35.71 13.05 -12.35
C ALA A 95 -35.80 11.74 -13.12
N ALA A 96 -36.66 11.74 -14.17
CA ALA A 96 -36.84 10.59 -15.04
C ALA A 96 -35.50 10.13 -15.63
N GLY A 97 -35.16 8.86 -15.43
CA GLY A 97 -33.96 8.21 -15.94
C GLY A 97 -32.60 8.70 -15.34
N GLN A 98 -32.63 9.48 -14.26
CA GLN A 98 -31.43 9.89 -13.54
C GLN A 98 -31.19 9.06 -12.28
N VAL A 99 -29.91 8.90 -11.91
CA VAL A 99 -29.50 8.40 -10.61
C VAL A 99 -29.26 9.59 -9.70
N ALA A 100 -30.25 9.94 -8.86
CA ALA A 100 -30.10 10.97 -7.85
C ALA A 100 -29.26 10.41 -6.69
N GLN A 101 -28.15 11.06 -6.34
CA GLN A 101 -27.30 10.66 -5.22
C GLN A 101 -27.70 11.45 -3.97
N PHE A 102 -28.11 10.71 -2.93
CA PHE A 102 -28.54 11.31 -1.68
C PHE A 102 -27.94 10.55 -0.50
N ASN A 103 -26.95 11.14 0.15
CA ASN A 103 -26.33 10.57 1.33
C ASN A 103 -27.13 10.95 2.58
N ILE A 104 -27.28 9.99 3.47
CA ILE A 104 -28.08 10.11 4.69
C ILE A 104 -27.18 9.96 5.89
N ALA A 105 -27.13 10.98 6.73
CA ALA A 105 -26.55 10.88 8.07
C ALA A 105 -27.69 10.61 9.06
N LEU A 106 -27.68 9.42 9.69
CA LEU A 106 -28.67 9.07 10.69
C LEU A 106 -28.29 9.62 12.06
N ASP A 107 -29.19 10.33 12.67
CA ASP A 107 -29.07 10.73 14.08
C ASP A 107 -29.53 9.62 15.02
N ILE A 108 -29.07 9.66 16.28
CA ILE A 108 -29.41 8.67 17.29
C ILE A 108 -30.81 8.90 17.83
N ASN A 109 -31.55 7.82 18.10
CA ASN A 109 -32.91 7.91 18.60
C ASN A 109 -32.97 8.42 20.06
N VAL A 110 -33.26 9.73 20.24
CA VAL A 110 -33.49 10.37 21.54
C VAL A 110 -34.91 10.87 21.63
N LYS A 111 -35.62 10.53 22.71
CA LYS A 111 -36.93 11.12 23.03
C LYS A 111 -36.84 12.65 23.08
N GLN A 112 -37.75 13.33 22.35
CA GLN A 112 -37.83 14.78 22.35
C GLN A 112 -38.04 15.35 23.79
N GLU A 113 -37.01 15.96 24.34
CA GLU A 113 -37.12 17.12 25.23
C GLU A 113 -36.23 18.21 24.64
N LYS A 114 -36.68 19.48 24.72
CA LYS A 114 -36.07 20.67 24.13
C LYS A 114 -34.56 20.60 24.00
N VAL A 115 -34.03 20.44 22.80
CA VAL A 115 -32.62 20.24 22.56
C VAL A 115 -31.98 21.55 22.19
N ASN A 116 -31.11 22.05 23.04
CA ASN A 116 -29.90 22.73 22.63
C ASN A 116 -29.14 21.76 21.73
N VAL A 117 -28.77 22.16 20.52
CA VAL A 117 -27.97 21.35 19.61
C VAL A 117 -26.56 21.20 20.21
N GLU A 118 -26.39 20.30 21.15
CA GLU A 118 -25.09 19.77 21.53
C GLU A 118 -24.77 18.64 20.58
N ALA A 119 -23.73 18.78 19.78
CA ALA A 119 -23.26 17.77 18.87
C ALA A 119 -22.77 16.55 19.67
N GLU A 120 -23.48 15.44 19.54
CA GLU A 120 -23.08 14.19 20.17
C GLU A 120 -21.86 13.59 19.45
N GLY A 121 -20.93 13.06 20.22
CA GLY A 121 -19.74 12.38 19.73
C GLY A 121 -20.05 10.98 19.15
N PRO A 122 -19.03 10.28 18.67
CA PRO A 122 -19.19 8.98 18.04
C PRO A 122 -19.77 7.96 19.02
N THR A 123 -20.83 7.25 18.61
CA THR A 123 -21.46 6.20 19.41
C THR A 123 -20.85 4.85 19.16
N LEU A 124 -20.84 4.00 20.19
CA LEU A 124 -20.35 2.63 20.12
C LEU A 124 -21.48 1.68 19.74
N ASP A 125 -21.19 0.68 18.92
CA ASP A 125 -22.08 -0.41 18.58
C ASP A 125 -21.38 -1.78 18.56
N THR A 126 -22.09 -2.85 18.30
CA THR A 126 -21.55 -4.22 18.24
C THR A 126 -21.40 -4.74 16.80
N ASN A 127 -21.43 -3.85 15.81
CA ASN A 127 -21.17 -4.23 14.43
C ASN A 127 -19.65 -4.55 14.27
N PRO A 128 -19.26 -5.67 13.66
CA PRO A 128 -17.86 -5.98 13.40
C PRO A 128 -17.14 -4.91 12.57
N ALA A 129 -17.86 -4.21 11.70
CA ALA A 129 -17.30 -3.13 10.88
C ALA A 129 -17.06 -1.83 11.63
N SER A 130 -17.67 -1.63 12.81
CA SER A 130 -17.54 -0.42 13.63
C SER A 130 -16.45 -0.54 14.69
N ASN A 131 -15.31 -1.10 14.30
CA ASN A 131 -14.12 -1.19 15.15
C ASN A 131 -13.60 0.20 15.52
N ALA A 132 -13.41 0.50 16.79
CA ALA A 132 -12.95 1.81 17.26
C ALA A 132 -11.46 2.10 16.96
N SER A 133 -10.67 1.11 16.56
CA SER A 133 -9.35 1.31 15.97
C SER A 133 -9.41 1.66 14.49
N ALA A 134 -10.59 1.61 13.87
CA ALA A 134 -10.77 2.03 12.49
C ALA A 134 -10.71 3.56 12.38
N ILE A 135 -9.92 4.03 11.43
CA ILE A 135 -9.85 5.45 11.06
C ILE A 135 -10.62 5.61 9.75
N VAL A 136 -11.59 6.52 9.75
CA VAL A 136 -12.35 6.87 8.55
C VAL A 136 -12.14 8.35 8.28
N LEU A 137 -11.46 8.65 7.18
CA LEU A 137 -11.16 10.01 6.74
C LEU A 137 -12.09 10.37 5.59
N SER A 138 -12.94 11.35 5.77
CA SER A 138 -13.87 11.83 4.76
C SER A 138 -14.14 13.33 4.94
N GLY A 139 -14.63 14.03 3.90
CA GLY A 139 -14.95 15.44 3.96
C GLY A 139 -13.77 16.27 4.50
N LYS A 140 -13.98 16.97 5.62
CA LYS A 140 -12.98 17.88 6.21
C LYS A 140 -11.72 17.19 6.74
N ASP A 141 -11.85 15.96 7.23
CA ASP A 141 -10.72 15.18 7.74
C ASP A 141 -9.82 14.72 6.58
N LEU A 142 -10.40 14.42 5.42
CA LEU A 142 -9.67 14.14 4.19
C LEU A 142 -9.00 15.40 3.61
N GLU A 143 -9.66 16.56 3.69
CA GLU A 143 -9.08 17.83 3.26
C GLU A 143 -7.81 18.20 4.05
N ALA A 144 -7.68 17.70 5.29
CA ALA A 144 -6.52 17.95 6.13
C ALA A 144 -5.26 17.21 5.71
N LEU A 145 -5.38 16.16 4.88
CA LEU A 145 -4.25 15.40 4.34
C LEU A 145 -3.52 16.21 3.25
N PRO A 146 -2.23 15.92 3.00
CA PRO A 146 -1.46 16.59 1.95
C PRO A 146 -2.03 16.32 0.56
N ASP A 147 -1.85 17.27 -0.35
CA ASP A 147 -2.17 17.10 -1.78
C ASP A 147 -1.01 16.46 -2.56
N ASP A 148 0.19 16.51 -1.99
CA ASP A 148 1.36 15.79 -2.48
C ASP A 148 1.13 14.28 -2.39
N PRO A 149 1.23 13.52 -3.50
CA PRO A 149 0.96 12.07 -3.49
C PRO A 149 1.93 11.27 -2.62
N ASP A 150 3.20 11.67 -2.54
CA ASP A 150 4.22 10.95 -1.76
C ASP A 150 4.00 11.16 -0.25
N GLU A 151 3.73 12.42 0.13
CA GLU A 151 3.37 12.74 1.51
C GLU A 151 2.05 12.05 1.89
N LEU A 152 1.06 12.05 0.99
CA LEU A 152 -0.21 11.37 1.23
C LEU A 152 -0.02 9.86 1.44
N GLN A 153 0.78 9.19 0.61
CA GLN A 153 1.07 7.77 0.76
C GLN A 153 1.79 7.50 2.08
N SER A 154 2.84 8.26 2.38
CA SER A 154 3.60 8.14 3.63
C SER A 154 2.71 8.34 4.87
N ASP A 155 1.82 9.33 4.82
CA ASP A 155 0.86 9.59 5.89
C ASP A 155 -0.14 8.44 6.08
N LEU A 156 -0.64 7.85 4.98
CA LEU A 156 -1.54 6.71 5.05
C LEU A 156 -0.86 5.46 5.61
N GLU A 157 0.37 5.18 5.21
CA GLU A 157 1.18 4.09 5.76
C GLU A 157 1.49 4.32 7.25
N ALA A 158 1.76 5.55 7.63
CA ALA A 158 1.95 5.90 9.04
C ALA A 158 0.67 5.73 9.87
N LEU A 159 -0.49 6.02 9.28
CA LEU A 159 -1.80 5.80 9.90
C LEU A 159 -2.13 4.30 10.08
N ALA A 160 -1.67 3.45 9.16
CA ALA A 160 -1.80 2.00 9.28
C ALA A 160 -1.05 1.47 10.52
N GLY A 161 0.06 2.09 10.84
CA GLY A 161 0.83 1.84 12.07
C GLY A 161 1.60 0.50 12.06
N PRO A 162 2.35 0.20 13.13
CA PRO A 162 3.18 -1.00 13.20
C PRO A 162 2.39 -2.32 13.31
N SER A 163 1.08 -2.27 13.51
CA SER A 163 0.19 -3.44 13.49
C SER A 163 0.02 -4.08 12.10
N ALA A 164 0.46 -3.39 11.06
CA ALA A 164 0.52 -3.91 9.69
C ALA A 164 1.54 -5.05 9.51
N GLY A 165 2.40 -5.30 10.49
CA GLY A 165 3.42 -6.34 10.42
C GLY A 165 4.64 -5.96 9.55
N PRO A 166 5.45 -6.96 9.15
CA PRO A 166 6.69 -6.72 8.43
C PRO A 166 6.51 -6.08 7.04
N ASN A 167 5.39 -6.34 6.39
CA ASN A 167 5.12 -5.87 5.02
C ASN A 167 4.46 -4.47 4.96
N GLY A 168 4.25 -3.81 6.11
CA GLY A 168 3.67 -2.49 6.18
C GLY A 168 2.19 -2.40 5.78
N GLY A 169 1.70 -1.17 5.63
CA GLY A 169 0.31 -0.91 5.23
C GLY A 169 0.04 -1.30 3.78
N GLN A 170 -1.13 -1.90 3.54
CA GLN A 170 -1.55 -2.32 2.20
C GLN A 170 -2.68 -1.42 1.69
N ILE A 171 -2.46 -0.75 0.56
CA ILE A 171 -3.43 0.16 -0.06
C ILE A 171 -4.28 -0.61 -1.08
N TYR A 172 -5.60 -0.43 -0.95
CA TYR A 172 -6.61 -0.96 -1.87
C TYR A 172 -7.41 0.20 -2.45
N ILE A 173 -7.55 0.25 -3.76
CA ILE A 173 -8.26 1.33 -4.45
C ILE A 173 -9.57 0.77 -5.02
N ASP A 174 -10.71 1.26 -4.52
CA ASP A 174 -12.05 0.73 -4.84
C ASP A 174 -12.16 -0.79 -4.65
N GLY A 175 -11.35 -1.34 -3.73
CA GLY A 175 -11.29 -2.77 -3.38
C GLY A 175 -10.35 -3.61 -4.23
N PHE A 176 -9.61 -3.01 -5.16
CA PHE A 176 -8.57 -3.68 -5.94
C PHE A 176 -7.20 -3.57 -5.29
N THR A 177 -6.36 -4.56 -5.53
CA THR A 177 -4.93 -4.54 -5.23
C THR A 177 -4.18 -3.97 -6.43
N ALA A 178 -3.00 -3.42 -6.21
CA ALA A 178 -2.18 -2.76 -7.23
C ALA A 178 -2.81 -1.47 -7.83
N GLY A 179 -1.99 -0.67 -8.45
CA GLY A 179 -2.32 0.62 -9.05
C GLY A 179 -1.86 1.81 -8.20
N GLN A 180 -1.68 2.93 -8.85
CA GLN A 180 -1.19 4.16 -8.23
C GLN A 180 -2.26 4.84 -7.40
N LEU A 181 -1.86 5.40 -6.26
CA LEU A 181 -2.74 6.19 -5.40
C LEU A 181 -3.41 7.32 -6.23
N PRO A 182 -4.75 7.39 -6.23
CA PRO A 182 -5.42 8.45 -6.96
C PRO A 182 -5.19 9.82 -6.29
N PRO A 183 -5.17 10.93 -7.04
CA PRO A 183 -5.06 12.26 -6.46
C PRO A 183 -6.11 12.51 -5.38
N LYS A 184 -5.74 13.15 -4.28
CA LYS A 184 -6.65 13.44 -3.13
C LYS A 184 -7.98 14.04 -3.58
N SER A 185 -7.96 14.91 -4.59
CA SER A 185 -9.15 15.55 -5.15
C SER A 185 -10.18 14.55 -5.72
N SER A 186 -9.75 13.36 -6.13
CA SER A 186 -10.60 12.27 -6.62
C SER A 186 -11.02 11.26 -5.54
N ILE A 187 -10.49 11.38 -4.33
CA ILE A 187 -10.82 10.49 -3.21
C ILE A 187 -12.10 10.99 -2.52
N ARG A 188 -13.01 10.07 -2.28
CA ARG A 188 -14.23 10.31 -1.49
C ARG A 188 -13.98 10.06 -0.01
N GLU A 189 -13.28 8.97 0.31
CA GLU A 189 -13.15 8.43 1.65
C GLU A 189 -11.95 7.48 1.72
N ILE A 190 -11.28 7.46 2.85
CA ILE A 190 -10.22 6.51 3.19
C ILE A 190 -10.61 5.80 4.48
N ARG A 191 -10.47 4.48 4.52
CA ARG A 191 -10.73 3.64 5.69
C ARG A 191 -9.49 2.84 6.03
N ILE A 192 -9.10 2.85 7.29
CA ILE A 192 -7.91 2.16 7.78
C ILE A 192 -8.31 1.26 8.95
N ASN A 193 -7.80 0.05 8.99
CA ASN A 193 -8.01 -0.94 10.07
C ASN A 193 -9.49 -1.32 10.29
N GLN A 194 -10.33 -1.28 9.26
CA GLN A 194 -11.74 -1.63 9.38
C GLN A 194 -11.94 -3.15 9.37
N ASN A 195 -12.64 -3.69 10.37
CA ASN A 195 -12.94 -5.13 10.53
C ASN A 195 -11.73 -6.07 10.31
N PRO A 196 -10.66 -5.94 11.11
CA PRO A 196 -9.37 -6.57 10.80
C PRO A 196 -9.38 -8.11 10.73
N PHE A 197 -10.41 -8.77 11.29
CA PHE A 197 -10.54 -10.23 11.25
C PHE A 197 -11.56 -10.74 10.23
N SER A 198 -11.93 -9.92 9.24
CA SER A 198 -12.81 -10.39 8.16
C SER A 198 -12.12 -11.43 7.29
N ALA A 199 -12.82 -12.55 7.01
CA ALA A 199 -12.34 -13.59 6.08
C ALA A 199 -12.32 -13.12 4.61
N GLU A 200 -12.95 -11.99 4.31
CA GLU A 200 -12.90 -11.31 3.01
C GLU A 200 -11.47 -10.85 2.66
N TYR A 201 -10.65 -10.53 3.68
CA TYR A 201 -9.31 -10.01 3.48
C TYR A 201 -8.28 -11.13 3.31
N ASP A 202 -7.42 -10.98 2.32
CA ASP A 202 -6.34 -11.93 2.02
C ASP A 202 -5.10 -11.71 2.88
N LYS A 203 -4.84 -10.48 3.30
CA LYS A 203 -3.72 -10.09 4.16
C LYS A 203 -4.21 -9.59 5.51
N LEU A 204 -3.29 -9.19 6.38
CA LEU A 204 -3.61 -8.60 7.67
C LEU A 204 -4.64 -7.49 7.53
N GLY A 205 -5.69 -7.55 8.32
CA GLY A 205 -6.71 -6.49 8.34
C GLY A 205 -6.27 -5.26 9.12
N TYR A 206 -5.37 -5.41 10.11
CA TYR A 206 -4.60 -4.31 10.64
C TYR A 206 -3.53 -3.91 9.62
N GLY A 207 -3.46 -2.61 9.31
CA GLY A 207 -2.63 -2.10 8.22
C GLY A 207 -3.34 -2.02 6.87
N ARG A 208 -4.59 -2.50 6.75
CA ARG A 208 -5.37 -2.36 5.53
C ARG A 208 -5.86 -0.93 5.36
N ILE A 209 -5.54 -0.33 4.23
CA ILE A 209 -5.92 1.03 3.82
C ILE A 209 -6.83 0.91 2.60
N GLU A 210 -8.08 1.29 2.72
CA GLU A 210 -9.05 1.26 1.63
C GLU A 210 -9.35 2.68 1.15
N VAL A 211 -9.02 2.98 -0.09
CA VAL A 211 -9.25 4.27 -0.75
C VAL A 211 -10.44 4.14 -1.69
N PHE A 212 -11.47 4.94 -1.46
CA PHE A 212 -12.66 4.97 -2.31
C PHE A 212 -12.69 6.23 -3.15
N THR A 213 -12.83 6.08 -4.46
CA THR A 213 -12.87 7.21 -5.40
C THR A 213 -14.24 7.87 -5.45
N LYS A 214 -14.28 9.15 -5.84
CA LYS A 214 -15.52 9.92 -6.02
C LYS A 214 -16.32 9.38 -7.20
N PRO A 215 -17.62 9.10 -7.04
CA PRO A 215 -18.50 8.79 -8.16
C PRO A 215 -18.89 10.05 -8.93
N GLY A 216 -19.49 9.83 -10.09
CA GLY A 216 -20.22 10.90 -10.80
C GLY A 216 -21.43 11.39 -10.01
N THR A 217 -21.87 12.60 -10.28
CA THR A 217 -22.95 13.30 -9.57
C THR A 217 -24.12 13.63 -10.52
N ASP A 218 -25.25 14.00 -9.95
CA ASP A 218 -26.47 14.44 -10.67
C ASP A 218 -26.39 15.89 -11.19
N LYS A 219 -25.40 16.66 -10.73
CA LYS A 219 -25.14 18.04 -11.14
C LYS A 219 -23.68 18.20 -11.53
N TYR A 220 -23.41 19.13 -12.45
CA TYR A 220 -22.06 19.45 -12.82
C TYR A 220 -21.33 20.18 -11.67
N HIS A 221 -20.20 19.61 -11.28
CA HIS A 221 -19.28 20.18 -10.32
C HIS A 221 -17.87 20.06 -10.88
N GLY A 222 -17.05 21.05 -10.65
CA GLY A 222 -15.66 21.01 -11.03
C GLY A 222 -14.84 21.89 -10.11
N GLN A 223 -13.57 21.55 -10.02
CA GLN A 223 -12.57 22.32 -9.29
C GLN A 223 -11.30 22.35 -10.12
N PHE A 224 -10.63 23.47 -10.09
CA PHE A 224 -9.28 23.61 -10.59
C PHE A 224 -8.44 24.28 -9.50
N SER A 225 -7.25 23.75 -9.25
CA SER A 225 -6.30 24.34 -8.30
C SER A 225 -4.89 24.26 -8.88
N VAL A 226 -4.08 25.20 -8.46
CA VAL A 226 -2.64 25.23 -8.70
C VAL A 226 -1.97 25.43 -7.36
N GLU A 227 -1.06 24.55 -7.04
CA GLU A 227 -0.26 24.62 -5.83
C GLU A 227 1.20 24.74 -6.21
N GLY A 228 1.94 25.54 -5.46
CA GLY A 228 3.36 25.76 -5.71
C GLY A 228 4.13 25.85 -4.41
N ASN A 229 5.33 25.32 -4.43
CA ASN A 229 6.32 25.44 -3.38
C ASN A 229 7.68 25.78 -4.02
N ASN A 230 8.52 26.52 -3.33
CA ASN A 230 9.86 26.82 -3.80
C ASN A 230 10.87 26.89 -2.63
N SER A 231 12.15 26.98 -2.97
CA SER A 231 13.24 27.03 -2.00
C SER A 231 13.12 28.14 -0.95
N GLY A 232 12.40 29.25 -1.26
CA GLY A 232 12.18 30.35 -0.30
C GLY A 232 11.21 29.98 0.83
N LEU A 233 10.41 28.92 0.67
CA LEU A 233 9.48 28.39 1.67
C LEU A 233 10.04 27.18 2.44
N ASN A 234 11.18 26.64 2.01
CA ASN A 234 11.80 25.46 2.59
C ASN A 234 13.02 25.82 3.45
N THR A 235 13.28 25.01 4.46
CA THR A 235 14.54 25.06 5.19
C THR A 235 15.68 24.53 4.34
N ARG A 236 16.86 25.13 4.50
CA ARG A 236 18.05 24.67 3.83
C ARG A 236 18.47 23.27 4.32
N ASN A 237 18.92 22.41 3.40
CA ASN A 237 19.53 21.15 3.76
C ASN A 237 20.85 21.39 4.55
N PRO A 238 21.00 20.87 5.79
CA PRO A 238 22.16 21.12 6.62
C PRO A 238 23.47 20.53 6.09
N PHE A 239 23.40 19.57 5.17
CA PHE A 239 24.59 18.93 4.56
C PHE A 239 25.15 19.68 3.36
N LEU A 240 24.49 20.75 2.92
CA LEU A 240 25.03 21.62 1.88
C LEU A 240 25.96 22.66 2.44
N ALA A 241 27.05 22.93 1.69
CA ALA A 241 27.99 24.01 2.00
C ALA A 241 27.26 25.37 2.09
N ALA A 242 27.73 26.27 2.96
CA ALA A 242 27.01 27.50 3.32
C ALA A 242 26.71 28.41 2.14
N ASP A 243 27.50 28.36 1.09
CA ASP A 243 27.43 29.14 -0.15
C ASP A 243 26.73 28.39 -1.31
N ALA A 244 26.43 27.10 -1.14
CA ALA A 244 25.74 26.32 -2.17
C ALA A 244 24.28 26.75 -2.30
N THR A 245 23.79 26.82 -3.53
CA THR A 245 22.37 27.05 -3.83
C THR A 245 21.59 25.76 -3.68
N GLN A 246 20.37 25.87 -3.19
CA GLN A 246 19.40 24.77 -3.13
C GLN A 246 18.16 25.15 -3.95
N PRO A 247 18.22 25.11 -5.28
CA PRO A 247 17.05 25.33 -6.09
C PRO A 247 16.03 24.23 -5.81
N TYR A 248 14.78 24.64 -5.62
CA TYR A 248 13.63 23.77 -5.48
C TYR A 248 12.41 24.52 -5.96
N ASP A 249 11.72 23.97 -6.93
CA ASP A 249 10.42 24.42 -7.37
C ASP A 249 9.52 23.19 -7.57
N SER A 250 8.33 23.24 -6.99
CA SER A 250 7.30 22.22 -7.21
C SER A 250 6.00 22.91 -7.57
N VAL A 251 5.41 22.50 -8.70
CA VAL A 251 4.10 23.01 -9.12
C VAL A 251 3.19 21.84 -9.44
N ILE A 252 2.02 21.83 -8.80
CA ILE A 252 0.97 20.83 -8.99
C ILE A 252 -0.24 21.54 -9.64
N TYR A 253 -0.64 21.08 -10.80
CA TYR A 253 -1.88 21.45 -11.48
C TYR A 253 -2.89 20.36 -11.26
N MET A 254 -4.04 20.68 -10.68
CA MET A 254 -5.11 19.73 -10.42
C MET A 254 -6.43 20.24 -10.99
N GLY A 255 -7.14 19.36 -11.70
CA GLY A 255 -8.46 19.66 -12.21
C GLY A 255 -9.37 18.44 -12.12
N ASN A 256 -10.61 18.68 -11.68
CA ASN A 256 -11.62 17.65 -11.74
C ASN A 256 -12.96 18.23 -12.18
N ILE A 257 -13.76 17.39 -12.83
CA ILE A 257 -15.13 17.70 -13.23
C ILE A 257 -15.97 16.44 -13.16
N GLY A 258 -17.17 16.56 -12.64
CA GLY A 258 -18.15 15.47 -12.60
C GLY A 258 -19.53 15.99 -12.89
N GLY A 259 -20.40 15.09 -13.31
CA GLY A 259 -21.78 15.42 -13.60
C GLY A 259 -22.53 14.34 -14.36
N PRO A 260 -23.79 14.60 -14.73
CA PRO A 260 -24.59 13.63 -15.48
C PRO A 260 -24.19 13.60 -16.97
N ILE A 261 -24.03 12.41 -17.54
CA ILE A 261 -23.95 12.20 -18.99
C ILE A 261 -25.38 12.15 -19.55
N ASN A 262 -26.24 11.40 -18.88
CA ASN A 262 -27.65 11.26 -19.17
C ASN A 262 -28.39 10.76 -17.92
N LYS A 263 -29.68 10.42 -18.08
CA LYS A 263 -30.53 9.99 -16.97
C LYS A 263 -30.09 8.68 -16.29
N LYS A 264 -29.20 7.90 -16.91
CA LYS A 264 -28.70 6.61 -16.39
C LYS A 264 -27.21 6.59 -16.15
N ALA A 265 -26.50 7.64 -16.56
CA ALA A 265 -25.05 7.67 -16.51
C ALA A 265 -24.54 8.97 -15.93
N SER A 266 -23.55 8.88 -15.07
CA SER A 266 -22.79 10.02 -14.57
C SER A 266 -21.28 9.75 -14.76
N PHE A 267 -20.50 10.82 -14.77
CA PHE A 267 -19.06 10.72 -14.90
C PHE A 267 -18.34 11.53 -13.84
N PHE A 268 -17.11 11.15 -13.59
CA PHE A 268 -16.13 11.94 -12.88
C PHE A 268 -14.80 11.85 -13.63
N PHE A 269 -14.19 12.98 -13.91
CA PHE A 269 -12.90 13.09 -14.59
C PHE A 269 -11.93 13.86 -13.72
N ASN A 270 -10.73 13.35 -13.56
CA ASN A 270 -9.67 14.02 -12.82
C ASN A 270 -8.38 14.04 -13.65
N VAL A 271 -7.65 15.15 -13.57
CA VAL A 271 -6.31 15.29 -14.12
C VAL A 271 -5.41 15.96 -13.08
N GLN A 272 -4.20 15.44 -12.94
CA GLN A 272 -3.14 16.03 -12.13
C GLN A 272 -1.83 15.99 -12.91
N ARG A 273 -1.11 17.10 -12.88
CA ARG A 273 0.26 17.21 -13.38
C ARG A 273 1.11 17.85 -12.31
N ARG A 274 2.21 17.20 -11.95
CA ARG A 274 3.21 17.72 -11.02
C ARG A 274 4.54 17.83 -11.73
N ASN A 275 5.16 18.98 -11.64
CA ASN A 275 6.54 19.23 -12.05
C ASN A 275 7.33 19.58 -10.80
N ILE A 276 8.44 18.92 -10.60
CA ILE A 276 9.34 19.12 -9.46
C ILE A 276 10.73 19.33 -10.04
N ASP A 277 11.31 20.50 -9.77
CA ASP A 277 12.73 20.79 -9.99
C ASP A 277 13.39 20.80 -8.62
N GLU A 278 14.01 19.69 -8.26
CA GLU A 278 14.70 19.49 -6.99
C GLU A 278 16.17 19.12 -7.19
N ILE A 279 16.91 19.06 -6.11
CA ILE A 279 18.30 18.60 -6.10
C ILE A 279 18.47 17.39 -5.21
N ALA A 280 19.24 16.44 -5.67
CA ALA A 280 19.86 15.42 -4.84
C ALA A 280 21.13 16.01 -4.20
N VAL A 281 21.29 15.82 -2.89
CA VAL A 281 22.47 16.28 -2.17
C VAL A 281 23.40 15.11 -1.95
N VAL A 282 24.56 15.14 -2.60
CA VAL A 282 25.68 14.24 -2.32
C VAL A 282 26.48 14.82 -1.16
N ASN A 283 26.66 14.05 -0.09
CA ASN A 283 27.46 14.47 1.04
C ASN A 283 28.18 13.25 1.65
N THR A 284 29.40 13.02 1.21
CA THR A 284 30.12 11.78 1.54
C THR A 284 31.63 11.99 1.53
N PRO A 285 32.39 11.20 2.30
CA PRO A 285 33.83 11.12 2.10
C PRO A 285 34.15 10.57 0.70
N ALA A 286 35.03 11.24 -0.02
CA ALA A 286 35.52 10.86 -1.34
C ALA A 286 37.01 11.14 -1.49
N LEU A 287 37.56 10.89 -2.68
CA LEU A 287 38.94 11.28 -2.98
C LEU A 287 38.94 12.53 -3.88
N ASP A 288 39.84 13.46 -3.59
CA ASP A 288 40.13 14.54 -4.53
C ASP A 288 40.74 13.93 -5.81
N PRO A 289 40.21 14.21 -6.98
CA PRO A 289 40.65 13.54 -8.22
C PRO A 289 42.09 13.82 -8.64
N ASN A 290 42.70 14.91 -8.15
CA ASN A 290 44.05 15.30 -8.50
C ASN A 290 45.08 14.79 -7.51
N THR A 291 44.74 14.80 -6.21
CA THR A 291 45.66 14.46 -5.13
C THR A 291 45.44 13.05 -4.58
N LEU A 292 44.30 12.44 -4.85
CA LEU A 292 43.86 11.15 -4.29
C LEU A 292 43.80 11.11 -2.76
N LEU A 293 43.73 12.28 -2.14
CA LEU A 293 43.57 12.44 -0.70
C LEU A 293 42.07 12.47 -0.31
N PRO A 294 41.72 11.96 0.88
CA PRO A 294 40.35 12.02 1.37
C PRO A 294 39.84 13.46 1.51
N VAL A 295 38.66 13.73 0.98
CA VAL A 295 37.93 15.00 1.09
C VAL A 295 36.46 14.73 1.42
N GLN A 296 35.82 15.70 2.05
CA GLN A 296 34.35 15.66 2.17
C GLN A 296 33.77 16.28 0.91
N LEU A 297 33.15 15.45 0.09
CA LEU A 297 32.41 15.88 -1.09
C LEU A 297 31.02 16.38 -0.64
N SER A 298 30.65 17.58 -1.07
CA SER A 298 29.30 18.11 -0.89
C SER A 298 28.88 18.75 -2.22
N GLU A 299 27.92 18.13 -2.90
CA GLU A 299 27.50 18.50 -4.24
C GLU A 299 25.97 18.52 -4.35
N SER A 300 25.44 19.44 -5.15
CA SER A 300 24.02 19.53 -5.52
C SER A 300 23.82 19.08 -6.95
N VAL A 301 23.08 18.02 -7.15
CA VAL A 301 22.79 17.43 -8.47
C VAL A 301 21.30 17.65 -8.80
N PRO A 302 20.98 18.29 -9.96
CA PRO A 302 19.58 18.43 -10.36
C PRO A 302 18.91 17.05 -10.49
N ASN A 303 17.71 16.93 -9.93
CA ASN A 303 16.93 15.70 -9.95
C ASN A 303 15.46 16.01 -10.34
N PRO A 304 15.23 16.53 -11.56
CA PRO A 304 13.89 16.91 -11.98
C PRO A 304 12.99 15.68 -12.13
N HIS A 305 11.75 15.86 -11.65
CA HIS A 305 10.76 14.81 -11.59
C HIS A 305 9.41 15.30 -12.13
N THR A 306 8.74 14.50 -12.92
CA THR A 306 7.46 14.86 -13.52
C THR A 306 6.45 13.72 -13.41
N ARG A 307 5.27 14.01 -12.84
CA ARG A 307 4.17 13.07 -12.71
C ARG A 307 2.91 13.55 -13.41
N THR A 308 2.23 12.66 -14.08
CA THR A 308 0.94 12.92 -14.73
C THR A 308 -0.03 11.82 -14.38
N ASN A 309 -1.21 12.18 -13.90
CA ASN A 309 -2.31 11.26 -13.60
C ASN A 309 -3.58 11.77 -14.30
N ILE A 310 -4.25 10.88 -15.04
CA ILE A 310 -5.52 11.16 -15.71
C ILE A 310 -6.45 10.00 -15.39
N SER A 311 -7.60 10.29 -14.77
CA SER A 311 -8.51 9.23 -14.34
C SER A 311 -9.98 9.56 -14.58
N PRO A 312 -10.54 9.16 -15.72
CA PRO A 312 -11.97 9.14 -15.98
C PRO A 312 -12.66 7.97 -15.25
N ARG A 313 -13.86 8.23 -14.76
CA ARG A 313 -14.80 7.26 -14.20
C ARG A 313 -16.20 7.48 -14.78
N ILE A 314 -16.91 6.42 -15.06
CA ILE A 314 -18.29 6.41 -15.48
C ILE A 314 -19.07 5.45 -14.59
N ASP A 315 -20.17 5.92 -14.05
CA ASP A 315 -21.14 5.11 -13.32
C ASP A 315 -22.40 4.99 -14.19
N TYR A 316 -22.78 3.76 -14.56
CA TYR A 316 -23.88 3.48 -15.46
C TYR A 316 -24.91 2.53 -14.83
N GLN A 317 -26.15 2.97 -14.76
CA GLN A 317 -27.28 2.18 -14.31
C GLN A 317 -27.78 1.29 -15.45
N ILE A 318 -27.35 0.01 -15.47
CA ILE A 318 -27.80 -0.99 -16.44
C ILE A 318 -29.29 -1.23 -16.25
N SER A 319 -29.68 -1.50 -15.00
CA SER A 319 -31.07 -1.69 -14.60
C SER A 319 -31.33 -1.05 -13.24
N THR A 320 -32.55 -1.13 -12.74
CA THR A 320 -32.90 -0.60 -11.41
C THR A 320 -32.15 -1.26 -10.27
N ASN A 321 -31.66 -2.47 -10.47
CA ASN A 321 -31.00 -3.28 -9.48
C ASN A 321 -29.53 -3.59 -9.84
N ASN A 322 -29.01 -2.94 -10.89
CA ASN A 322 -27.66 -3.21 -11.37
C ASN A 322 -26.97 -1.91 -11.80
N THR A 323 -25.80 -1.67 -11.23
CA THR A 323 -24.92 -0.52 -11.52
C THR A 323 -23.55 -1.00 -11.92
N LEU A 324 -23.13 -0.59 -13.12
CA LEU A 324 -21.77 -0.80 -13.62
C LEU A 324 -20.94 0.47 -13.39
N THR A 325 -19.80 0.33 -12.77
CA THR A 325 -18.78 1.38 -12.66
C THR A 325 -17.59 0.99 -13.54
N ALA A 326 -17.19 1.88 -14.43
CA ALA A 326 -15.96 1.75 -15.21
C ALA A 326 -15.02 2.89 -14.87
N ARG A 327 -13.78 2.57 -14.56
CA ARG A 327 -12.70 3.52 -14.29
C ARG A 327 -11.49 3.17 -15.13
N TYR A 328 -10.88 4.20 -15.68
CA TYR A 328 -9.55 4.10 -16.28
C TYR A 328 -8.60 5.04 -15.53
N GLN A 329 -7.35 4.66 -15.43
CA GLN A 329 -6.29 5.53 -14.92
C GLN A 329 -5.08 5.42 -15.83
N PHE A 330 -4.57 6.56 -16.24
CA PHE A 330 -3.27 6.72 -16.85
C PHE A 330 -2.35 7.41 -15.85
N TYR A 331 -1.21 6.81 -15.61
CA TYR A 331 -0.16 7.38 -14.78
C TYR A 331 1.15 7.34 -15.54
N ARG A 332 1.89 8.44 -15.51
CA ARG A 332 3.24 8.50 -16.05
C ARG A 332 4.13 9.24 -15.06
N ASP A 333 5.29 8.67 -14.81
CA ASP A 333 6.34 9.18 -13.95
C ASP A 333 7.66 9.22 -14.72
N THR A 334 8.41 10.31 -14.61
CA THR A 334 9.75 10.43 -15.19
C THR A 334 10.64 11.17 -14.21
N GLN A 335 11.83 10.63 -13.97
CA GLN A 335 12.82 11.24 -13.09
C GLN A 335 14.20 11.15 -13.71
N GLN A 336 14.97 12.24 -13.65
CA GLN A 336 16.37 12.27 -14.05
C GLN A 336 17.26 12.19 -12.81
N ASN A 337 18.45 11.63 -12.97
CA ASN A 337 19.44 11.48 -11.91
C ASN A 337 18.91 10.74 -10.67
N ALA A 338 17.96 9.80 -10.87
CA ALA A 338 17.47 8.95 -9.81
C ALA A 338 18.62 8.14 -9.19
N GLY A 339 18.50 7.82 -7.90
CA GLY A 339 19.52 7.08 -7.15
C GLY A 339 20.72 7.92 -6.71
N VAL A 340 20.89 9.16 -7.20
CA VAL A 340 21.92 10.09 -6.75
C VAL A 340 21.58 10.69 -5.40
N GLY A 341 22.60 10.92 -4.56
CA GLY A 341 22.45 11.59 -3.26
C GLY A 341 22.99 10.78 -2.09
N GLY A 342 23.13 11.42 -0.94
CA GLY A 342 23.81 10.82 0.21
C GLY A 342 25.24 10.42 -0.13
N SER A 343 25.52 9.13 -0.20
CA SER A 343 26.81 8.57 -0.61
C SER A 343 26.87 8.13 -2.06
N THR A 344 25.77 8.26 -2.85
CA THR A 344 25.77 7.88 -4.26
C THR A 344 26.13 9.06 -5.14
N LEU A 345 27.22 8.91 -5.89
CA LEU A 345 27.74 9.93 -6.80
C LEU A 345 26.90 10.01 -8.09
N PRO A 346 26.98 11.13 -8.86
CA PRO A 346 26.19 11.34 -10.06
C PRO A 346 26.36 10.25 -11.13
N ASP A 347 27.55 9.74 -11.32
CA ASP A 347 27.87 8.71 -12.32
C ASP A 347 27.25 7.34 -12.01
N ALA A 348 26.90 7.08 -10.75
CA ALA A 348 26.18 5.87 -10.35
C ALA A 348 24.65 6.00 -10.43
N GLY A 349 24.16 7.17 -10.82
CA GLY A 349 22.74 7.44 -11.03
C GLY A 349 22.19 6.90 -12.33
N TYR A 350 20.88 7.09 -12.53
CA TYR A 350 20.13 6.66 -13.71
C TYR A 350 18.89 7.53 -13.93
N ASP A 351 18.36 7.53 -15.14
CA ASP A 351 17.08 8.14 -15.47
C ASP A 351 16.00 7.06 -15.47
N THR A 352 14.80 7.39 -15.00
CA THR A 352 13.66 6.47 -14.98
C THR A 352 12.45 7.01 -15.72
N THR A 353 11.69 6.09 -16.30
CA THR A 353 10.36 6.35 -16.84
C THR A 353 9.44 5.19 -16.47
N SER A 354 8.27 5.48 -15.92
CA SER A 354 7.20 4.50 -15.72
C SER A 354 5.91 5.01 -16.36
N THR A 355 5.12 4.10 -16.92
CA THR A 355 3.81 4.40 -17.51
C THR A 355 2.85 3.28 -17.17
N GLU A 356 1.80 3.60 -16.43
CA GLU A 356 0.77 2.67 -16.00
C GLU A 356 -0.58 2.97 -16.66
N HIS A 357 -1.24 1.93 -17.11
CA HIS A 357 -2.61 1.94 -17.62
C HIS A 357 -3.46 0.97 -16.81
N THR A 358 -4.43 1.48 -16.05
CA THR A 358 -5.32 0.68 -15.23
C THR A 358 -6.75 0.79 -15.73
N VAL A 359 -7.40 -0.33 -15.99
CA VAL A 359 -8.84 -0.45 -16.29
C VAL A 359 -9.51 -1.21 -15.17
N GLN A 360 -10.53 -0.62 -14.55
CA GLN A 360 -11.32 -1.23 -13.49
C GLN A 360 -12.79 -1.24 -13.86
N LEU A 361 -13.42 -2.40 -13.71
CA LEU A 361 -14.86 -2.59 -13.90
C LEU A 361 -15.46 -3.18 -12.62
N SER A 362 -16.53 -2.60 -12.14
CA SER A 362 -17.26 -3.08 -10.95
C SER A 362 -18.75 -3.11 -11.25
N ASP A 363 -19.36 -4.28 -11.15
CA ASP A 363 -20.78 -4.50 -11.30
C ASP A 363 -21.39 -4.84 -9.95
N THR A 364 -22.36 -4.04 -9.51
CA THR A 364 -23.07 -4.24 -8.24
C THR A 364 -24.51 -4.57 -8.53
N GLN A 365 -24.94 -5.76 -8.09
CA GLN A 365 -26.30 -6.28 -8.29
C GLN A 365 -27.04 -6.46 -6.96
N ILE A 366 -28.22 -5.93 -6.89
CA ILE A 366 -29.16 -6.15 -5.79
C ILE A 366 -30.08 -7.31 -6.17
N LEU A 367 -29.91 -8.45 -5.51
CA LEU A 367 -30.64 -9.68 -5.77
C LEU A 367 -31.81 -9.82 -4.76
N GLY A 368 -32.92 -9.22 -5.08
CA GLY A 368 -34.08 -9.15 -4.19
C GLY A 368 -33.81 -8.24 -2.97
N SER A 369 -34.43 -8.54 -1.81
CA SER A 369 -34.31 -7.72 -0.59
C SER A 369 -33.24 -8.18 0.39
N LYS A 370 -32.53 -9.27 0.07
CA LYS A 370 -31.65 -9.94 1.04
C LYS A 370 -30.22 -10.15 0.56
N ALA A 371 -29.96 -9.97 -0.74
CA ALA A 371 -28.65 -10.28 -1.30
C ALA A 371 -28.08 -9.12 -2.12
N VAL A 372 -26.77 -8.93 -2.01
CA VAL A 372 -25.98 -8.06 -2.87
C VAL A 372 -24.83 -8.88 -3.42
N ASN A 373 -24.64 -8.84 -4.73
CA ASN A 373 -23.48 -9.43 -5.39
C ASN A 373 -22.64 -8.32 -6.02
N GLU A 374 -21.34 -8.41 -5.88
CA GLU A 374 -20.37 -7.52 -6.50
C GLU A 374 -19.38 -8.35 -7.32
N THR A 375 -19.27 -8.03 -8.61
CA THR A 375 -18.23 -8.57 -9.50
C THR A 375 -17.30 -7.45 -9.89
N ARG A 376 -15.99 -7.68 -9.73
CA ARG A 376 -14.97 -6.70 -10.02
C ARG A 376 -13.89 -7.30 -10.90
N PHE A 377 -13.46 -6.56 -11.88
CA PHE A 377 -12.37 -6.92 -12.78
C PHE A 377 -11.40 -5.76 -12.91
N GLN A 378 -10.08 -6.04 -12.80
CA GLN A 378 -9.02 -5.10 -13.07
C GLN A 378 -8.05 -5.69 -14.08
N TYR A 379 -7.64 -4.84 -15.00
CA TYR A 379 -6.44 -5.02 -15.82
C TYR A 379 -5.53 -3.81 -15.62
N LEU A 380 -4.28 -4.08 -15.29
CA LEU A 380 -3.26 -3.06 -15.14
C LEU A 380 -2.06 -3.46 -16.00
N ARG A 381 -1.57 -2.52 -16.80
CA ARG A 381 -0.30 -2.63 -17.51
C ARG A 381 0.66 -1.58 -16.99
N ASP A 382 1.79 -2.01 -16.45
CA ASP A 382 2.93 -1.16 -16.13
C ASP A 382 4.07 -1.41 -17.12
N ASN A 383 4.65 -0.31 -17.60
CA ASN A 383 5.86 -0.32 -18.42
C ASN A 383 6.85 0.63 -17.76
N SER A 384 7.94 0.09 -17.26
CA SER A 384 9.01 0.89 -16.68
C SER A 384 10.32 0.68 -17.41
N GLY A 385 11.16 1.70 -17.38
CA GLY A 385 12.48 1.68 -17.97
C GLY A 385 13.46 2.50 -17.14
N GLN A 386 14.70 2.03 -17.11
CA GLN A 386 15.82 2.68 -16.47
C GLN A 386 16.99 2.78 -17.44
N THR A 387 17.62 3.96 -17.47
CA THR A 387 18.81 4.22 -18.29
C THR A 387 19.93 4.70 -17.39
N PRO A 388 21.05 3.96 -17.25
CA PRO A 388 22.17 4.38 -16.42
C PRO A 388 22.86 5.60 -17.01
N LEU A 389 23.34 6.51 -16.16
CA LEU A 389 24.13 7.68 -16.59
C LEU A 389 25.54 7.30 -17.00
N SER A 390 26.06 6.20 -16.46
CA SER A 390 27.36 5.63 -16.83
C SER A 390 27.28 4.10 -16.82
N ILE A 391 27.94 3.49 -17.81
CA ILE A 391 28.07 2.03 -17.97
C ILE A 391 29.44 1.51 -17.53
N LEU A 392 30.28 2.37 -16.96
CA LEU A 392 31.54 1.95 -16.36
C LEU A 392 31.29 0.98 -15.20
N PRO A 393 32.29 0.21 -14.77
CA PRO A 393 32.17 -0.59 -13.55
C PRO A 393 31.75 0.26 -12.35
N SER A 394 30.84 -0.25 -11.56
CA SER A 394 30.44 0.38 -10.30
C SER A 394 31.54 0.23 -9.26
N ILE A 395 31.75 1.30 -8.49
CA ILE A 395 32.76 1.37 -7.41
C ILE A 395 32.03 1.60 -6.11
N SER A 396 32.07 0.64 -5.21
CA SER A 396 31.51 0.78 -3.85
C SER A 396 32.68 0.86 -2.86
N VAL A 397 32.82 1.99 -2.20
CA VAL A 397 33.79 2.19 -1.12
C VAL A 397 33.04 2.22 0.21
N GLN A 398 33.22 1.19 1.02
CA GLN A 398 32.45 1.04 2.26
C GLN A 398 32.72 2.20 3.22
N GLY A 399 31.66 2.69 3.86
CA GLY A 399 31.73 3.85 4.75
C GLY A 399 32.04 5.19 4.05
N ALA A 400 32.07 5.19 2.70
CA ALA A 400 32.30 6.37 1.90
C ALA A 400 31.26 6.48 0.78
N PHE A 401 31.55 6.09 -0.45
CA PHE A 401 30.69 6.39 -1.58
C PHE A 401 30.43 5.19 -2.50
N THR A 402 29.41 5.32 -3.34
CA THR A 402 29.19 4.52 -4.55
C THR A 402 29.27 5.43 -5.76
N GLY A 403 30.11 5.07 -6.74
CA GLY A 403 30.39 5.86 -7.96
C GLY A 403 30.78 4.96 -9.12
N GLY A 404 31.40 5.54 -10.17
CA GLY A 404 31.82 4.85 -11.40
C GLY A 404 30.67 4.68 -12.38
N GLY A 405 29.92 3.61 -12.30
CA GLY A 405 28.70 3.39 -13.09
C GLY A 405 27.57 2.88 -12.23
N SER A 406 26.36 2.91 -12.79
CA SER A 406 25.19 2.39 -12.11
C SER A 406 25.24 0.86 -12.07
N SER A 407 25.28 0.27 -10.87
CA SER A 407 25.20 -1.18 -10.70
C SER A 407 23.84 -1.74 -11.07
N SER A 408 22.80 -0.90 -11.10
CA SER A 408 21.45 -1.28 -11.54
C SER A 408 21.35 -1.51 -13.06
N GLY A 409 22.27 -0.93 -13.84
CA GLY A 409 22.30 -1.10 -15.29
C GLY A 409 21.08 -0.52 -16.03
N ALA A 410 20.95 -0.87 -17.30
CA ALA A 410 19.74 -0.56 -18.06
C ALA A 410 18.65 -1.59 -17.78
N GLU A 411 17.41 -1.13 -17.64
CA GLU A 411 16.28 -2.01 -17.35
C GLU A 411 15.08 -1.65 -18.25
N THR A 412 14.35 -2.68 -18.66
CA THR A 412 13.03 -2.55 -19.27
C THR A 412 12.14 -3.62 -18.63
N ASP A 413 11.05 -3.18 -18.02
CA ASP A 413 10.11 -4.04 -17.35
C ASP A 413 8.68 -3.83 -17.87
N HIS A 414 8.01 -4.92 -18.17
CA HIS A 414 6.64 -4.94 -18.65
C HIS A 414 5.82 -5.89 -17.80
N GLN A 415 4.83 -5.35 -17.09
CA GLN A 415 3.95 -6.13 -16.24
C GLN A 415 2.50 -6.01 -16.67
N ASP A 416 1.82 -7.14 -16.77
CA ASP A 416 0.37 -7.23 -16.95
C ASP A 416 -0.26 -7.88 -15.71
N HIS A 417 -1.08 -7.12 -15.00
CA HIS A 417 -1.80 -7.59 -13.81
C HIS A 417 -3.28 -7.79 -14.14
N TYR A 418 -3.81 -8.93 -13.73
CA TYR A 418 -5.21 -9.29 -13.86
C TYR A 418 -5.78 -9.60 -12.49
N GLU A 419 -6.92 -9.03 -12.15
CA GLU A 419 -7.64 -9.35 -10.92
C GLU A 419 -9.12 -9.51 -11.21
N LEU A 420 -9.72 -10.63 -10.77
CA LEU A 420 -11.14 -10.92 -10.82
C LEU A 420 -11.65 -11.25 -9.42
N GLN A 421 -12.70 -10.57 -9.00
CA GLN A 421 -13.34 -10.78 -7.70
C GLN A 421 -14.84 -10.97 -7.88
N ASN A 422 -15.43 -11.86 -7.09
CA ASN A 422 -16.88 -11.94 -6.94
C ASN A 422 -17.24 -12.16 -5.48
N TYR A 423 -18.06 -11.28 -4.93
CA TYR A 423 -18.48 -11.29 -3.54
C TYR A 423 -19.97 -11.20 -3.40
N THR A 424 -20.55 -12.10 -2.61
CA THR A 424 -21.98 -12.11 -2.30
C THR A 424 -22.19 -11.92 -0.81
N SER A 425 -23.09 -11.01 -0.47
CA SER A 425 -23.54 -10.76 0.90
C SER A 425 -25.02 -11.06 1.04
N LEU A 426 -25.38 -11.87 2.06
CA LEU A 426 -26.74 -12.31 2.33
C LEU A 426 -27.18 -11.88 3.73
N SER A 427 -28.35 -11.25 3.83
CA SER A 427 -28.98 -10.91 5.11
C SER A 427 -30.08 -11.92 5.45
N LEU A 428 -29.82 -12.79 6.41
CA LEU A 428 -30.68 -13.91 6.82
C LEU A 428 -31.14 -13.76 8.28
N GLY A 429 -31.92 -12.72 8.56
CA GLY A 429 -32.43 -12.42 9.89
C GLY A 429 -31.32 -12.01 10.85
N LYS A 430 -30.89 -12.89 11.77
CA LYS A 430 -29.78 -12.64 12.70
C LYS A 430 -28.40 -12.91 12.11
N HIS A 431 -28.33 -13.53 10.96
CA HIS A 431 -27.10 -13.91 10.27
C HIS A 431 -26.85 -12.98 9.10
N PHE A 432 -25.60 -12.56 8.98
CA PHE A 432 -25.12 -11.84 7.80
C PHE A 432 -23.96 -12.63 7.19
N VAL A 433 -24.31 -13.43 6.17
CA VAL A 433 -23.39 -14.33 5.52
C VAL A 433 -22.71 -13.65 4.34
N LYS A 434 -21.41 -13.77 4.23
CA LYS A 434 -20.61 -13.37 3.09
C LYS A 434 -19.85 -14.56 2.55
N PHE A 435 -19.76 -14.63 1.24
CA PHE A 435 -18.86 -15.55 0.57
C PHE A 435 -18.39 -14.98 -0.75
N GLY A 436 -17.28 -15.49 -1.23
CA GLY A 436 -16.76 -15.05 -2.51
C GLY A 436 -15.39 -15.59 -2.81
N GLY A 437 -14.83 -15.11 -3.89
CA GLY A 437 -13.51 -15.50 -4.35
C GLY A 437 -12.80 -14.38 -5.08
N ARG A 438 -11.49 -14.54 -5.17
CA ARG A 438 -10.59 -13.68 -5.91
C ARG A 438 -9.57 -14.52 -6.67
N LEU A 439 -9.28 -14.09 -7.89
CA LEU A 439 -8.20 -14.60 -8.74
C LEU A 439 -7.30 -13.44 -9.10
N ARG A 440 -6.00 -13.61 -9.00
CA ARG A 440 -5.00 -12.66 -9.51
C ARG A 440 -3.97 -13.39 -10.35
N ALA A 441 -3.46 -12.70 -11.35
CA ALA A 441 -2.31 -13.15 -12.11
C ALA A 441 -1.46 -11.94 -12.49
N VAL A 442 -0.15 -12.09 -12.41
CA VAL A 442 0.84 -11.12 -12.88
C VAL A 442 1.70 -11.82 -13.89
N HIS A 443 1.76 -11.27 -15.09
CA HIS A 443 2.73 -11.66 -16.12
C HIS A 443 3.74 -10.55 -16.28
N GLU A 444 5.00 -10.85 -16.04
CA GLU A 444 6.12 -9.91 -16.12
C GLU A 444 7.13 -10.38 -17.14
N VAL A 445 7.63 -9.45 -17.95
CA VAL A 445 8.76 -9.67 -18.86
C VAL A 445 9.79 -8.61 -18.56
N ASN A 446 10.88 -9.04 -17.93
CA ASN A 446 11.92 -8.14 -17.46
C ASN A 446 13.24 -8.40 -18.19
N LEU A 447 13.87 -7.31 -18.63
CA LEU A 447 15.21 -7.27 -19.18
C LEU A 447 16.02 -6.31 -18.30
N SER A 448 16.97 -6.84 -17.53
CA SER A 448 17.77 -6.05 -16.59
C SER A 448 19.25 -6.29 -16.82
N GLY A 449 19.98 -5.21 -17.05
CA GLY A 449 21.44 -5.16 -17.16
C GLY A 449 22.13 -4.93 -15.83
N ALA A 450 21.43 -5.14 -14.70
CA ALA A 450 22.03 -5.03 -13.37
C ALA A 450 23.25 -5.95 -13.24
N GLY A 451 24.34 -5.41 -12.71
CA GLY A 451 25.59 -6.15 -12.49
C GLY A 451 26.44 -6.45 -13.74
N PHE A 452 25.94 -6.23 -14.96
CA PHE A 452 26.68 -6.55 -16.19
C PHE A 452 27.92 -5.68 -16.42
N ASN A 453 27.95 -4.48 -15.86
CA ASN A 453 29.12 -3.60 -15.87
C ASN A 453 30.18 -3.96 -14.81
N GLY A 454 29.86 -4.87 -13.90
CA GLY A 454 30.69 -5.26 -12.77
C GLY A 454 30.70 -4.25 -11.64
N THR A 455 30.93 -4.73 -10.43
CA THR A 455 31.02 -3.90 -9.21
C THR A 455 32.25 -4.27 -8.41
N TYR A 456 33.15 -3.30 -8.19
CA TYR A 456 34.27 -3.44 -7.26
C TYR A 456 33.88 -2.91 -5.88
N ILE A 457 34.14 -3.68 -4.85
CA ILE A 457 33.89 -3.30 -3.45
C ILE A 457 35.24 -3.12 -2.74
N PHE A 458 35.45 -1.91 -2.23
CA PHE A 458 36.63 -1.55 -1.44
C PHE A 458 36.29 -1.39 0.02
N PRO A 459 37.15 -1.82 0.95
CA PRO A 459 36.86 -1.75 2.38
C PRO A 459 36.89 -0.31 2.91
N ASP A 460 37.70 0.58 2.28
CA ASP A 460 37.87 1.96 2.69
C ASP A 460 38.47 2.82 1.57
N LEU A 461 38.47 4.14 1.79
CA LEU A 461 39.05 5.12 0.86
C LEU A 461 40.55 4.97 0.64
N GLN A 462 41.31 4.54 1.66
CA GLN A 462 42.78 4.39 1.52
C GLN A 462 43.09 3.24 0.57
N THR A 463 42.41 2.11 0.70
CA THR A 463 42.55 0.97 -0.20
C THR A 463 42.16 1.34 -1.63
N TYR A 464 41.08 2.09 -1.82
CA TYR A 464 40.70 2.60 -3.12
C TYR A 464 41.70 3.57 -3.73
N SER A 465 42.27 4.52 -2.91
CA SER A 465 43.34 5.42 -3.33
C SER A 465 44.59 4.65 -3.76
N ASN A 466 44.94 3.59 -3.02
CA ASN A 466 46.07 2.73 -3.37
C ASN A 466 45.83 1.99 -4.69
N ALA A 467 44.62 1.52 -4.93
CA ALA A 467 44.24 0.86 -6.18
C ALA A 467 44.41 1.80 -7.39
N LEU A 468 43.92 3.04 -7.29
CA LEU A 468 44.10 4.08 -8.32
C LEU A 468 45.57 4.39 -8.62
N GLN A 469 46.44 4.27 -7.63
CA GLN A 469 47.87 4.45 -7.78
C GLN A 469 48.64 3.21 -8.20
N GLY A 470 47.96 2.05 -8.38
CA GLY A 470 48.56 0.78 -8.71
C GLY A 470 49.43 0.16 -7.63
N LEU A 471 49.19 0.52 -6.35
CA LEU A 471 49.96 0.04 -5.21
C LEU A 471 49.47 -1.38 -4.79
N PRO A 472 50.39 -2.23 -4.22
CA PRO A 472 50.03 -3.63 -3.88
C PRO A 472 48.92 -3.79 -2.85
N ASN A 473 48.70 -2.80 -1.98
CA ASN A 473 47.65 -2.80 -0.95
C ASN A 473 46.36 -2.12 -1.42
N GLY A 474 46.17 -1.95 -2.73
CA GLY A 474 44.97 -1.46 -3.37
C GLY A 474 44.02 -2.58 -3.86
N THR A 475 43.87 -3.67 -3.09
CA THR A 475 43.06 -4.81 -3.50
C THR A 475 41.62 -4.60 -3.05
N PRO A 476 40.62 -4.67 -3.99
CA PRO A 476 39.23 -4.73 -3.61
C PRO A 476 38.96 -5.98 -2.78
N ILE A 477 38.03 -5.90 -1.82
CA ILE A 477 37.62 -7.10 -1.06
C ILE A 477 36.75 -8.03 -1.88
N GLN A 478 36.06 -7.51 -2.88
CA GLN A 478 35.20 -8.30 -3.73
C GLN A 478 35.01 -7.65 -5.11
N PHE A 479 34.84 -8.48 -6.13
CA PHE A 479 34.32 -8.11 -7.45
C PHE A 479 33.12 -8.97 -7.78
N ARG A 480 32.04 -8.32 -8.21
CA ARG A 480 30.78 -8.98 -8.65
C ARG A 480 30.56 -8.68 -10.12
N LEU A 481 30.12 -9.69 -10.86
CA LEU A 481 29.82 -9.56 -12.29
C LEU A 481 28.67 -10.47 -12.67
N ASP A 482 27.69 -9.92 -13.34
CA ASP A 482 26.65 -10.69 -13.99
C ASP A 482 26.98 -10.86 -15.48
N ALA A 483 26.80 -12.07 -15.99
CA ALA A 483 27.16 -12.41 -17.36
C ALA A 483 26.22 -13.46 -17.96
N THR A 484 26.21 -13.54 -19.28
CA THR A 484 25.56 -14.61 -20.04
C THR A 484 26.54 -15.20 -21.03
N ALA A 485 26.32 -16.42 -21.48
CA ALA A 485 27.14 -17.08 -22.50
C ALA A 485 27.16 -16.31 -23.84
N SER A 486 26.09 -15.55 -24.12
CA SER A 486 25.99 -14.73 -25.36
C SER A 486 26.55 -13.31 -25.20
N GLY A 487 26.81 -12.87 -23.96
CA GLY A 487 27.15 -11.48 -23.66
C GLY A 487 25.94 -10.51 -23.72
N ALA A 488 24.76 -10.99 -24.12
CA ALA A 488 23.54 -10.18 -24.20
C ALA A 488 22.72 -10.30 -22.89
N VAL A 489 22.09 -9.20 -22.50
CA VAL A 489 21.17 -9.19 -21.34
C VAL A 489 19.95 -10.04 -21.68
N PRO A 490 19.59 -11.04 -20.86
CA PRO A 490 18.46 -11.92 -21.14
C PRO A 490 17.13 -11.26 -20.80
N SER A 491 16.11 -11.53 -21.62
CA SER A 491 14.72 -11.26 -21.27
C SER A 491 14.15 -12.44 -20.49
N VAL A 492 13.65 -12.19 -19.28
CA VAL A 492 13.14 -13.23 -18.38
C VAL A 492 11.64 -13.02 -18.18
N PRO A 493 10.79 -13.91 -18.72
CA PRO A 493 9.35 -13.87 -18.47
C PRO A 493 9.01 -14.69 -17.22
N VAL A 494 8.14 -14.16 -16.37
CA VAL A 494 7.57 -14.89 -15.23
C VAL A 494 6.06 -14.72 -15.18
N THR A 495 5.36 -15.71 -14.62
CA THR A 495 3.91 -15.62 -14.39
C THR A 495 3.56 -16.19 -13.04
N VAL A 496 3.04 -15.33 -12.17
CA VAL A 496 2.59 -15.70 -10.85
C VAL A 496 1.07 -15.51 -10.77
N ALA A 497 0.37 -16.52 -10.23
CA ALA A 497 -1.07 -16.47 -10.04
C ALA A 497 -1.44 -16.94 -8.64
N ASP A 498 -2.43 -16.31 -8.03
CA ASP A 498 -3.02 -16.71 -6.76
C ASP A 498 -4.54 -16.68 -6.80
N ALA A 499 -5.14 -17.51 -5.96
CA ALA A 499 -6.57 -17.61 -5.81
C ALA A 499 -6.96 -17.72 -4.34
N GLY A 500 -8.10 -17.11 -3.98
CA GLY A 500 -8.65 -17.22 -2.63
C GLY A 500 -10.16 -17.36 -2.66
N LEU A 501 -10.69 -18.25 -1.82
CA LEU A 501 -12.12 -18.41 -1.58
C LEU A 501 -12.42 -18.19 -0.10
N TYR A 502 -13.55 -17.60 0.23
CA TYR A 502 -13.93 -17.43 1.62
C TYR A 502 -15.43 -17.54 1.86
N VAL A 503 -15.76 -17.87 3.11
CA VAL A 503 -17.09 -17.78 3.69
C VAL A 503 -17.01 -17.22 5.09
N GLN A 504 -17.96 -16.37 5.46
CA GLN A 504 -18.04 -15.75 6.80
C GLN A 504 -19.49 -15.57 7.20
N ASP A 505 -19.80 -15.75 8.48
CA ASP A 505 -21.08 -15.39 9.10
C ASP A 505 -20.85 -14.43 10.27
N ASP A 506 -21.54 -13.29 10.24
CA ASP A 506 -21.64 -12.37 11.35
C ASP A 506 -23.01 -12.60 12.03
N TRP A 507 -23.03 -13.37 13.11
CA TRP A 507 -24.22 -13.77 13.84
C TRP A 507 -24.55 -12.82 14.98
N LYS A 508 -25.64 -12.09 14.87
CA LYS A 508 -26.22 -11.29 15.97
C LYS A 508 -26.91 -12.21 16.96
N VAL A 509 -26.19 -12.80 17.88
CA VAL A 509 -26.71 -13.71 18.93
C VAL A 509 -27.75 -12.98 19.78
N SER A 510 -27.45 -11.74 20.17
CA SER A 510 -28.36 -10.82 20.87
C SER A 510 -28.20 -9.38 20.34
N PRO A 511 -29.05 -8.44 20.74
CA PRO A 511 -28.89 -7.04 20.35
C PRO A 511 -27.56 -6.39 20.79
N THR A 512 -26.92 -6.99 21.80
CA THR A 512 -25.66 -6.48 22.38
C THR A 512 -24.47 -7.40 22.16
N PHE A 513 -24.65 -8.54 21.47
CA PHE A 513 -23.56 -9.50 21.26
C PHE A 513 -23.58 -10.05 19.83
N THR A 514 -22.49 -9.82 19.13
CA THR A 514 -22.24 -10.35 17.78
C THR A 514 -21.04 -11.29 17.83
N LEU A 515 -21.18 -12.44 17.18
CA LEU A 515 -20.11 -13.41 16.97
C LEU A 515 -19.83 -13.48 15.46
N SER A 516 -18.57 -13.41 15.07
CA SER A 516 -18.14 -13.53 13.68
C SER A 516 -17.26 -14.76 13.53
N GLY A 517 -17.55 -15.59 12.52
CA GLY A 517 -16.74 -16.75 12.17
C GLY A 517 -16.56 -16.84 10.66
N GLY A 518 -15.36 -17.12 10.22
CA GLY A 518 -15.06 -17.25 8.80
C GLY A 518 -13.92 -18.19 8.52
N LEU A 519 -13.89 -18.69 7.30
CA LEU A 519 -12.83 -19.54 6.79
C LEU A 519 -12.45 -19.04 5.40
N ARG A 520 -11.16 -18.96 5.16
CA ARG A 520 -10.58 -18.62 3.87
C ARG A 520 -9.60 -19.71 3.46
N LEU A 521 -9.61 -20.07 2.18
CA LEU A 521 -8.63 -20.94 1.54
C LEU A 521 -7.88 -20.10 0.51
N GLU A 522 -6.57 -20.19 0.52
CA GLU A 522 -5.70 -19.55 -0.46
C GLU A 522 -4.78 -20.54 -1.13
N THR A 523 -4.37 -20.22 -2.35
CA THR A 523 -3.43 -21.01 -3.13
C THR A 523 -2.64 -20.11 -4.07
N GLN A 524 -1.44 -20.55 -4.45
CA GLN A 524 -0.58 -19.85 -5.41
C GLN A 524 0.19 -20.87 -6.26
N ASN A 525 0.67 -20.42 -7.44
CA ASN A 525 1.46 -21.29 -8.32
C ASN A 525 2.99 -21.13 -8.15
N ALA A 526 3.44 -20.11 -7.44
CA ALA A 526 4.86 -19.80 -7.30
C ALA A 526 5.63 -20.79 -6.44
N ILE A 527 4.94 -21.47 -5.52
CA ILE A 527 5.51 -22.47 -4.60
C ILE A 527 4.60 -23.70 -4.49
N HIS A 528 5.11 -24.78 -3.89
CA HIS A 528 4.36 -26.04 -3.79
C HIS A 528 3.31 -26.07 -2.66
N ASP A 529 3.17 -25.00 -1.88
CA ASP A 529 2.14 -24.88 -0.85
C ASP A 529 0.83 -24.36 -1.45
N HIS A 530 -0.18 -25.21 -1.53
CA HIS A 530 -1.42 -24.94 -2.28
C HIS A 530 -2.68 -24.96 -1.43
N ALA A 531 -2.59 -25.09 -0.11
CA ALA A 531 -3.76 -25.29 0.74
C ALA A 531 -3.71 -24.49 2.03
N ASP A 532 -3.63 -23.19 1.90
CA ASP A 532 -3.50 -22.22 2.99
C ASP A 532 -4.85 -21.95 3.66
N TRP A 533 -5.19 -22.68 4.71
CA TRP A 533 -6.43 -22.52 5.45
C TRP A 533 -6.32 -21.43 6.52
N ALA A 534 -7.09 -20.36 6.38
CA ALA A 534 -7.08 -19.20 7.24
C ALA A 534 -8.40 -19.03 8.03
N PRO A 535 -8.57 -19.72 9.16
CA PRO A 535 -9.71 -19.50 10.04
C PRO A 535 -9.66 -18.12 10.68
N ARG A 536 -10.82 -17.50 10.83
CA ARG A 536 -11.03 -16.17 11.44
C ARG A 536 -12.18 -16.22 12.43
N LEU A 537 -11.96 -15.68 13.61
CA LEU A 537 -12.96 -15.57 14.65
C LEU A 537 -12.97 -14.15 15.21
N GLY A 538 -14.14 -13.66 15.59
CA GLY A 538 -14.27 -12.37 16.20
C GLY A 538 -15.55 -12.26 17.03
N PHE A 539 -15.57 -11.39 18.03
CA PHE A 539 -16.77 -11.04 18.77
C PHE A 539 -16.81 -9.55 19.11
N ALA A 540 -18.00 -9.04 19.29
CA ALA A 540 -18.25 -7.72 19.84
C ALA A 540 -19.38 -7.78 20.88
N TRP A 541 -19.09 -7.30 22.10
CA TRP A 541 -20.02 -7.34 23.22
C TRP A 541 -20.21 -5.97 23.84
N GLY A 542 -21.40 -5.42 23.68
CA GLY A 542 -21.83 -4.16 24.26
C GLY A 542 -22.29 -4.33 25.71
N ILE A 543 -21.62 -3.70 26.67
CA ILE A 543 -21.91 -3.75 28.09
C ILE A 543 -22.74 -2.52 28.49
N GLY A 544 -23.81 -2.74 29.23
CA GLY A 544 -24.67 -1.68 29.74
C GLY A 544 -25.65 -1.10 28.72
N GLY A 545 -25.74 -1.70 27.52
CA GLY A 545 -26.77 -1.42 26.53
C GLY A 545 -27.89 -2.44 26.65
N GLY A 546 -29.11 -2.00 26.67
CA GLY A 546 -30.30 -2.87 26.67
C GLY A 546 -31.30 -2.32 25.66
N GLY A 547 -31.57 -3.02 24.55
CA GLY A 547 -32.64 -2.87 23.58
C GLY A 547 -33.08 -1.48 23.09
N LYS A 548 -32.80 -0.41 23.84
CA LYS A 548 -33.20 0.97 23.54
C LYS A 548 -32.07 2.01 23.66
N SER A 549 -30.89 1.65 24.17
CA SER A 549 -29.75 2.56 24.29
C SER A 549 -28.47 1.92 23.78
N ALA A 550 -27.66 2.69 23.06
CA ALA A 550 -26.33 2.26 22.63
C ALA A 550 -25.45 1.92 23.85
N PRO A 551 -24.60 0.88 23.76
CA PRO A 551 -23.68 0.57 24.84
C PRO A 551 -22.63 1.67 24.97
N LYS A 552 -22.30 2.04 26.22
CA LYS A 552 -21.19 2.96 26.50
C LYS A 552 -19.83 2.27 26.58
N THR A 553 -19.82 0.96 26.62
CA THR A 553 -18.62 0.13 26.65
C THR A 553 -18.81 -1.03 25.70
N VAL A 554 -17.82 -1.29 24.84
CA VAL A 554 -17.80 -2.46 23.98
C VAL A 554 -16.50 -3.20 24.19
N LEU A 555 -16.59 -4.51 24.40
CA LEU A 555 -15.45 -5.42 24.33
C LEU A 555 -15.43 -6.07 22.96
N ARG A 556 -14.29 -6.04 22.32
CA ARG A 556 -14.05 -6.78 21.06
C ARG A 556 -12.87 -7.69 21.22
N GLY A 557 -12.93 -8.81 20.56
CA GLY A 557 -11.80 -9.71 20.43
C GLY A 557 -11.82 -10.37 19.06
N GLY A 558 -10.66 -10.75 18.60
CA GLY A 558 -10.51 -11.47 17.35
C GLY A 558 -9.24 -12.29 17.31
N PHE A 559 -9.27 -13.30 16.46
CA PHE A 559 -8.15 -14.18 16.15
C PHE A 559 -8.22 -14.61 14.69
N GLY A 560 -7.09 -14.67 14.02
CA GLY A 560 -7.05 -15.11 12.63
C GLY A 560 -5.67 -15.51 12.15
N PHE A 561 -5.66 -16.35 11.13
CA PHE A 561 -4.50 -16.68 10.33
C PHE A 561 -4.49 -15.85 9.07
N PHE A 562 -3.33 -15.33 8.68
CA PHE A 562 -3.17 -14.47 7.51
C PHE A 562 -1.93 -14.93 6.77
N TYR A 563 -2.12 -15.41 5.55
CA TYR A 563 -1.04 -15.89 4.71
C TYR A 563 -0.45 -14.77 3.86
N ASP A 564 0.83 -14.85 3.58
CA ASP A 564 1.50 -14.05 2.57
C ASP A 564 1.92 -14.92 1.38
N ARG A 565 2.40 -14.27 0.32
CA ARG A 565 2.68 -14.93 -0.96
C ARG A 565 4.13 -14.76 -1.36
N PHE A 566 4.61 -15.73 -2.09
CA PHE A 566 5.87 -15.62 -2.80
C PHE A 566 5.63 -14.78 -4.07
N THR A 567 6.30 -13.65 -4.17
CA THR A 567 6.01 -12.61 -5.17
C THR A 567 6.72 -12.87 -6.50
N GLN A 568 6.26 -12.20 -7.56
CA GLN A 568 6.83 -12.38 -8.91
C GLN A 568 8.29 -11.95 -9.01
N ASP A 569 8.72 -10.92 -8.29
CA ASP A 569 10.11 -10.45 -8.23
C ASP A 569 11.08 -11.51 -7.69
N LEU A 570 10.64 -12.30 -6.71
CA LEU A 570 11.44 -13.40 -6.15
C LEU A 570 11.55 -14.57 -7.14
N VAL A 571 10.46 -14.89 -7.84
CA VAL A 571 10.48 -15.90 -8.92
C VAL A 571 11.38 -15.42 -10.05
N LEU A 572 11.24 -14.15 -10.47
CA LEU A 572 12.04 -13.54 -11.51
C LEU A 572 13.54 -13.61 -11.17
N ASN A 573 13.91 -13.29 -9.92
CA ASN A 573 15.30 -13.34 -9.50
C ASN A 573 15.85 -14.78 -9.51
N ALA A 574 15.07 -15.77 -9.05
CA ALA A 574 15.47 -17.17 -9.11
C ALA A 574 15.60 -17.67 -10.56
N ASP A 575 14.67 -17.33 -11.44
CA ASP A 575 14.71 -17.72 -12.85
C ASP A 575 15.83 -17.03 -13.63
N ARG A 576 16.19 -15.80 -13.22
CA ARG A 576 17.31 -15.07 -13.81
C ARG A 576 18.64 -15.62 -13.38
N LEU A 577 18.87 -15.76 -12.08
CA LEU A 577 20.16 -16.12 -11.48
C LEU A 577 20.31 -17.63 -11.20
N ASN A 578 19.67 -18.48 -12.00
CA ASN A 578 19.70 -19.94 -11.88
C ASN A 578 21.01 -20.57 -12.40
N GLY A 579 21.97 -19.76 -12.84
CA GLY A 579 23.24 -20.23 -13.40
C GLY A 579 23.19 -20.67 -14.87
N MET A 580 21.97 -20.70 -15.46
CA MET A 580 21.75 -21.02 -16.89
C MET A 580 21.28 -19.81 -17.68
N THR A 581 20.26 -19.11 -17.19
CA THR A 581 19.72 -17.89 -17.82
C THR A 581 20.72 -16.75 -17.72
N GLN A 582 21.27 -16.53 -16.55
CA GLN A 582 22.29 -15.54 -16.23
C GLN A 582 23.21 -16.13 -15.17
N GLN A 583 24.47 -15.80 -15.23
CA GLN A 583 25.50 -16.24 -14.30
C GLN A 583 25.95 -15.03 -13.49
N GLN A 584 25.94 -15.15 -12.17
CA GLN A 584 26.53 -14.17 -11.28
C GLN A 584 27.83 -14.72 -10.72
N TYR A 585 28.89 -13.96 -10.85
CA TYR A 585 30.21 -14.30 -10.30
C TYR A 585 30.53 -13.38 -9.13
N VAL A 586 31.06 -13.96 -8.07
CA VAL A 586 31.54 -13.24 -6.89
C VAL A 586 32.98 -13.67 -6.65
N VAL A 587 33.92 -12.79 -6.97
CA VAL A 587 35.35 -13.03 -6.81
C VAL A 587 35.86 -12.31 -5.56
N ALA A 588 36.23 -13.06 -4.53
CA ALA A 588 36.80 -12.50 -3.32
C ALA A 588 38.24 -12.06 -3.57
N SER A 589 38.60 -10.87 -3.09
CA SER A 589 39.97 -10.30 -3.16
C SER A 589 40.64 -10.44 -4.52
N PRO A 590 40.01 -9.91 -5.61
CA PRO A 590 40.63 -10.02 -6.95
C PRO A 590 41.98 -9.31 -6.98
N PRO A 591 42.98 -9.81 -7.75
CA PRO A 591 44.27 -9.17 -7.86
C PRO A 591 44.18 -7.69 -8.25
N PRO A 592 45.05 -6.81 -7.74
CA PRO A 592 45.07 -5.37 -8.07
C PRO A 592 45.13 -5.08 -9.57
N ALA A 593 45.74 -5.96 -10.36
CA ALA A 593 45.84 -5.84 -11.82
C ALA A 593 44.49 -6.00 -12.55
N CYS A 594 43.44 -6.48 -11.83
CA CYS A 594 42.08 -6.61 -12.36
C CYS A 594 41.21 -5.37 -12.09
N PHE A 595 41.78 -4.31 -11.56
CA PHE A 595 41.11 -3.03 -11.38
C PHE A 595 41.82 -1.95 -12.23
N PRO A 596 41.09 -1.04 -12.89
CA PRO A 596 39.62 -0.95 -12.99
C PRO A 596 39.00 -1.80 -14.11
N ASP A 597 39.78 -2.63 -14.79
CA ASP A 597 39.36 -3.42 -15.92
C ASP A 597 39.51 -4.91 -15.61
N PHE A 598 38.41 -5.65 -15.71
CA PHE A 598 38.38 -7.10 -15.49
C PHE A 598 38.51 -7.92 -16.80
N THR A 599 38.77 -7.28 -17.95
CA THR A 599 38.87 -7.96 -19.26
C THR A 599 40.18 -8.74 -19.49
N PRO A 600 41.33 -8.45 -18.81
CA PRO A 600 42.52 -9.25 -19.01
C PRO A 600 42.28 -10.75 -18.78
N PRO A 601 42.88 -11.65 -19.60
CA PRO A 601 42.69 -13.10 -19.48
C PRO A 601 43.00 -13.66 -18.08
N SER A 602 43.95 -13.07 -17.37
CA SER A 602 44.28 -13.45 -15.96
C SER A 602 43.14 -13.16 -15.00
N CYS A 603 42.36 -12.11 -15.23
CA CYS A 603 41.21 -11.74 -14.44
C CYS A 603 39.98 -12.56 -14.84
N GLN A 604 39.76 -12.72 -16.14
CA GLN A 604 38.68 -13.57 -16.66
C GLN A 604 38.79 -15.03 -16.19
N SER A 605 40.01 -15.54 -15.99
CA SER A 605 40.24 -16.89 -15.45
C SER A 605 39.77 -17.09 -14.02
N LEU A 606 39.42 -15.99 -13.30
CA LEU A 606 38.84 -16.04 -11.95
C LEU A 606 37.33 -16.26 -11.97
N LEU A 607 36.68 -16.07 -13.13
CA LEU A 607 35.26 -16.33 -13.33
C LEU A 607 35.06 -17.84 -13.57
N THR A 608 35.00 -18.58 -12.50
CA THR A 608 34.96 -20.04 -12.50
C THR A 608 33.63 -20.55 -11.94
N PRO A 609 33.26 -21.83 -12.15
CA PRO A 609 32.08 -22.39 -11.47
C PRO A 609 32.12 -22.28 -9.96
N GLN A 610 33.31 -22.21 -9.35
CA GLN A 610 33.45 -22.02 -7.90
C GLN A 610 33.14 -20.61 -7.40
N THR A 611 33.23 -19.62 -8.28
CA THR A 611 32.88 -18.21 -7.96
C THR A 611 31.50 -17.85 -8.48
N GLN A 612 30.83 -18.77 -9.20
CA GLN A 612 29.48 -18.57 -9.68
C GLN A 612 28.47 -18.75 -8.55
N THR A 613 27.65 -17.75 -8.29
CA THR A 613 26.52 -17.86 -7.40
C THR A 613 25.26 -18.28 -8.16
N THR A 614 24.39 -19.04 -7.53
CA THR A 614 23.08 -19.40 -8.11
C THR A 614 21.99 -19.18 -7.11
N TYR A 615 20.79 -18.83 -7.61
CA TYR A 615 19.58 -18.70 -6.80
C TYR A 615 18.64 -19.85 -7.09
N GLN A 616 17.95 -20.31 -6.07
CA GLN A 616 16.90 -21.33 -6.20
C GLN A 616 15.78 -21.10 -5.19
N ILE A 617 14.60 -21.62 -5.53
CA ILE A 617 13.47 -21.69 -4.61
C ILE A 617 13.51 -23.04 -3.91
N SER A 618 13.43 -23.07 -2.57
CA SER A 618 13.37 -24.32 -1.82
C SER A 618 12.16 -25.16 -2.24
N SER A 619 12.35 -26.45 -2.49
CA SER A 619 11.24 -27.35 -2.79
C SER A 619 10.27 -27.55 -1.60
N SER A 620 10.72 -27.21 -0.39
CA SER A 620 9.94 -27.27 0.85
C SER A 620 9.47 -25.88 1.31
N LEU A 621 9.46 -24.88 0.40
CA LEU A 621 9.02 -23.53 0.74
C LEU A 621 7.53 -23.52 1.10
N HIS A 622 7.21 -22.98 2.27
CA HIS A 622 5.84 -22.80 2.76
C HIS A 622 5.45 -21.33 2.68
N SER A 623 4.16 -21.08 2.49
CA SER A 623 3.59 -19.73 2.60
C SER A 623 3.78 -19.18 4.02
N PRO A 624 4.38 -17.98 4.19
CA PRO A 624 4.42 -17.32 5.49
C PRO A 624 3.01 -17.07 6.00
N TYR A 625 2.80 -17.25 7.29
CA TYR A 625 1.54 -16.87 7.90
C TYR A 625 1.70 -16.20 9.25
N ILE A 626 0.81 -15.28 9.51
CA ILE A 626 0.72 -14.55 10.77
C ILE A 626 -0.52 -14.99 11.51
N MET A 627 -0.33 -15.51 12.72
CA MET A 627 -1.37 -15.68 13.72
C MET A 627 -1.51 -14.38 14.48
N GLN A 628 -2.62 -13.68 14.30
CA GLN A 628 -2.87 -12.42 15.00
C GLN A 628 -4.07 -12.54 15.93
N SER A 629 -3.91 -12.07 17.15
CA SER A 629 -4.95 -11.95 18.17
C SER A 629 -5.07 -10.50 18.59
N ALA A 630 -6.29 -10.02 18.78
CA ALA A 630 -6.53 -8.70 19.34
C ALA A 630 -7.64 -8.74 20.39
N PHE A 631 -7.49 -7.90 21.40
CA PHE A 631 -8.52 -7.63 22.40
C PHE A 631 -8.61 -6.14 22.64
N SER A 632 -9.82 -5.57 22.56
CA SER A 632 -10.04 -4.13 22.67
C SER A 632 -11.15 -3.83 23.66
N LEU A 633 -10.92 -2.82 24.48
CA LEU A 633 -11.90 -2.19 25.36
C LEU A 633 -12.20 -0.79 24.85
N GLU A 634 -13.39 -0.59 24.32
CA GLU A 634 -13.88 0.68 23.83
C GLU A 634 -14.79 1.33 24.88
N ARG A 635 -14.55 2.60 25.17
CA ARG A 635 -15.36 3.34 26.16
C ARG A 635 -15.70 4.72 25.67
N GLN A 636 -16.99 5.03 25.66
CA GLN A 636 -17.46 6.40 25.54
C GLN A 636 -17.24 7.10 26.90
N VAL A 637 -16.17 7.91 26.98
CA VAL A 637 -15.75 8.59 28.22
C VAL A 637 -16.65 9.80 28.49
N THR A 638 -16.95 10.54 27.44
CA THR A 638 -17.87 11.68 27.46
C THR A 638 -18.81 11.60 26.25
N LYS A 639 -19.79 12.52 26.17
CA LYS A 639 -20.67 12.59 24.99
C LYS A 639 -19.91 12.90 23.69
N ILE A 640 -18.71 13.47 23.76
CA ILE A 640 -17.92 13.92 22.62
C ILE A 640 -16.61 13.14 22.44
N ALA A 641 -16.30 12.21 23.36
CA ALA A 641 -15.00 11.54 23.37
C ALA A 641 -15.10 10.04 23.62
N ASN A 642 -14.49 9.26 22.76
CA ASN A 642 -14.24 7.83 22.93
C ASN A 642 -12.77 7.57 23.17
N LEU A 643 -12.50 6.58 24.00
CA LEU A 643 -11.18 6.04 24.26
C LEU A 643 -11.21 4.53 24.00
N THR A 644 -10.20 4.02 23.36
CA THR A 644 -10.04 2.58 23.12
C THR A 644 -8.66 2.13 23.57
N LEU A 645 -8.62 1.07 24.34
CA LEU A 645 -7.41 0.36 24.70
C LEU A 645 -7.41 -0.98 23.98
N SER A 646 -6.40 -1.24 23.15
CA SER A 646 -6.27 -2.47 22.40
C SER A 646 -4.93 -3.12 22.66
N TYR A 647 -4.93 -4.43 22.85
CA TYR A 647 -3.73 -5.25 22.90
C TYR A 647 -3.73 -6.20 21.70
N LEU A 648 -2.63 -6.19 20.95
CA LEU A 648 -2.41 -7.07 19.80
C LEU A 648 -1.20 -7.97 20.07
N ASN A 649 -1.34 -9.23 19.72
CA ASN A 649 -0.26 -10.19 19.66
C ASN A 649 -0.21 -10.81 18.26
N SER A 650 0.95 -10.75 17.62
CA SER A 650 1.18 -11.37 16.32
C SER A 650 2.36 -12.33 16.40
N ARG A 651 2.22 -13.48 15.76
CA ARG A 651 3.29 -14.46 15.59
C ARG A 651 3.37 -14.86 14.13
N GLY A 652 4.48 -14.53 13.48
CA GLY A 652 4.82 -14.97 12.13
C GLY A 652 5.57 -16.28 12.17
N VAL A 653 5.26 -17.15 11.23
CA VAL A 653 5.85 -18.47 11.04
C VAL A 653 6.08 -18.67 9.54
N HIS A 654 7.15 -19.31 9.18
CA HIS A 654 7.58 -19.49 7.79
C HIS A 654 7.91 -18.18 7.09
N GLU A 655 8.43 -17.19 7.85
CA GLU A 655 8.87 -15.93 7.24
C GLU A 655 9.99 -16.20 6.22
N PHE A 656 9.92 -15.50 5.09
CA PHE A 656 10.89 -15.68 4.01
C PHE A 656 12.23 -15.05 4.35
N GLU A 657 13.29 -15.76 3.95
CA GLU A 657 14.68 -15.31 3.99
C GLU A 657 15.50 -16.01 2.90
N SER A 658 16.65 -15.46 2.58
CA SER A 658 17.63 -16.09 1.70
C SER A 658 18.74 -16.73 2.52
N LEU A 659 19.08 -18.00 2.23
CA LEU A 659 20.19 -18.72 2.87
C LEU A 659 21.24 -19.05 1.84
N ASN A 660 22.50 -18.89 2.17
CA ASN A 660 23.58 -19.57 1.45
C ASN A 660 23.68 -21.02 1.98
N VAL A 661 22.92 -21.92 1.38
CA VAL A 661 22.90 -23.33 1.82
C VAL A 661 24.21 -24.07 1.57
N ASN A 662 25.13 -23.42 0.85
CA ASN A 662 26.47 -23.89 0.62
C ASN A 662 27.56 -23.08 1.36
N ALA A 663 27.14 -22.27 2.35
CA ALA A 663 28.07 -21.53 3.21
C ALA A 663 29.05 -22.49 3.91
N PRO A 664 30.32 -22.12 4.09
CA PRO A 664 31.26 -22.89 4.89
C PRO A 664 30.76 -23.10 6.32
N PHE A 665 31.03 -24.25 6.91
CA PHE A 665 30.70 -24.47 8.31
C PHE A 665 31.56 -23.57 9.22
N PRO A 666 31.02 -23.02 10.32
CA PRO A 666 31.75 -22.16 11.24
C PRO A 666 33.06 -22.79 11.71
N GLY A 667 34.16 -22.03 11.62
CA GLY A 667 35.50 -22.47 12.03
C GLY A 667 36.21 -23.46 11.07
N THR A 668 35.59 -23.78 9.93
CA THR A 668 36.14 -24.67 8.92
C THR A 668 36.11 -24.10 7.51
N PRO A 669 36.89 -23.03 7.23
CA PRO A 669 36.88 -22.41 5.89
C PRO A 669 37.18 -23.46 4.79
N GLY A 670 36.39 -23.41 3.71
CA GLY A 670 36.49 -24.33 2.58
C GLY A 670 35.75 -25.66 2.74
N SER A 671 35.01 -25.86 3.84
CA SER A 671 34.20 -27.07 4.08
C SER A 671 32.73 -26.88 3.72
N ALA A 672 32.45 -26.30 2.56
CA ALA A 672 31.06 -26.13 2.08
C ALA A 672 30.39 -27.49 1.83
N PRO A 673 29.08 -27.64 2.14
CA PRO A 673 28.35 -28.91 2.04
C PRO A 673 28.39 -29.57 0.64
N ASN A 674 28.27 -28.76 -0.43
CA ASN A 674 28.16 -29.23 -1.82
C ASN A 674 29.26 -28.66 -2.75
N GLY A 675 30.37 -28.19 -2.21
CA GLY A 675 31.45 -27.52 -2.95
C GLY A 675 31.65 -26.09 -2.45
N LEU A 676 32.41 -25.29 -3.20
CA LEU A 676 32.79 -23.92 -2.80
C LEU A 676 31.88 -22.84 -3.39
N ALA A 677 31.10 -23.18 -4.42
CA ALA A 677 30.21 -22.22 -5.07
C ALA A 677 29.02 -21.83 -4.19
N PRO A 678 28.75 -20.55 -4.00
CA PRO A 678 27.58 -20.10 -3.23
C PRO A 678 26.27 -20.53 -3.87
N LEU A 679 25.37 -21.09 -3.07
CA LEU A 679 24.03 -21.48 -3.49
C LEU A 679 23.02 -20.76 -2.61
N TYR A 680 22.42 -19.71 -3.15
CA TYR A 680 21.43 -18.93 -2.45
C TYR A 680 20.04 -19.53 -2.65
N GLN A 681 19.36 -19.80 -1.54
CA GLN A 681 18.06 -20.44 -1.55
C GLN A 681 17.04 -19.60 -0.80
N TYR A 682 15.93 -19.29 -1.45
CA TYR A 682 14.76 -18.80 -0.74
C TYR A 682 14.21 -19.86 0.17
N SER A 683 14.15 -19.55 1.44
CA SER A 683 13.72 -20.45 2.53
C SER A 683 12.57 -19.80 3.30
N SER A 684 11.84 -20.62 4.06
CA SER A 684 10.72 -20.21 4.90
C SER A 684 10.91 -20.67 6.34
N GLU A 685 12.09 -20.45 6.91
CA GLU A 685 12.46 -20.89 8.26
C GLU A 685 12.34 -19.77 9.30
N GLY A 686 12.20 -18.51 8.85
CA GLY A 686 12.15 -17.35 9.71
C GLY A 686 10.89 -17.28 10.58
N VAL A 687 11.03 -16.59 11.71
CA VAL A 687 9.92 -16.35 12.65
C VAL A 687 9.91 -14.90 13.14
N PHE A 688 8.72 -14.36 13.45
CA PHE A 688 8.65 -13.15 14.23
C PHE A 688 7.62 -13.21 15.34
N ARG A 689 7.76 -12.34 16.34
CA ARG A 689 6.81 -12.14 17.43
C ARG A 689 6.64 -10.65 17.69
N GLN A 690 5.40 -10.24 17.83
CA GLN A 690 5.05 -8.86 18.11
C GLN A 690 4.00 -8.78 19.22
N ASN A 691 4.20 -7.86 20.14
CA ASN A 691 3.23 -7.47 21.16
C ASN A 691 3.05 -5.96 21.09
N GLN A 692 1.80 -5.52 21.04
CA GLN A 692 1.50 -4.11 20.86
C GLN A 692 0.35 -3.68 21.76
N LEU A 693 0.52 -2.54 22.42
CA LEU A 693 -0.52 -1.85 23.18
C LEU A 693 -0.85 -0.56 22.42
N ILE A 694 -2.12 -0.38 22.06
CA ILE A 694 -2.59 0.80 21.34
C ILE A 694 -3.66 1.50 22.16
N VAL A 695 -3.49 2.80 22.35
CA VAL A 695 -4.48 3.68 22.96
C VAL A 695 -5.00 4.64 21.90
N ASN A 696 -6.23 4.45 21.42
CA ASN A 696 -6.86 5.33 20.46
C ASN A 696 -7.78 6.32 21.16
N PHE A 697 -7.83 7.55 20.66
CA PHE A 697 -8.82 8.53 21.08
C PHE A 697 -9.52 9.14 19.86
N ASN A 698 -10.79 9.45 20.03
CA ASN A 698 -11.60 10.16 19.03
C ASN A 698 -12.49 11.17 19.76
N ILE A 699 -12.34 12.45 19.43
CA ILE A 699 -13.04 13.57 20.03
C ILE A 699 -13.76 14.34 18.93
N ARG A 700 -15.08 14.44 19.03
CA ARG A 700 -15.89 15.22 18.11
C ARG A 700 -16.84 16.12 18.89
N ALA A 701 -16.74 17.44 18.64
CA ALA A 701 -17.63 18.44 19.23
C ALA A 701 -18.21 19.31 18.10
N GLY A 702 -19.34 18.88 17.58
CA GLY A 702 -20.01 19.54 16.47
C GLY A 702 -19.21 19.60 15.18
N ALA A 703 -19.54 20.58 14.36
CA ALA A 703 -18.83 20.83 13.10
C ALA A 703 -17.48 21.56 13.28
N ARG A 704 -17.13 21.92 14.54
CA ARG A 704 -15.94 22.76 14.82
C ARG A 704 -14.74 21.99 15.33
N LEU A 705 -14.92 20.83 15.91
CA LEU A 705 -13.82 20.07 16.49
C LEU A 705 -13.93 18.59 16.11
N SER A 706 -12.93 18.09 15.39
CA SER A 706 -12.67 16.68 15.14
C SER A 706 -11.19 16.46 15.44
N LEU A 707 -10.87 15.67 16.46
CA LEU A 707 -9.51 15.25 16.79
C LEU A 707 -9.51 13.75 17.00
N PHE A 708 -8.57 13.07 16.40
CA PHE A 708 -8.38 11.64 16.53
C PHE A 708 -6.90 11.31 16.51
N GLY A 709 -6.58 10.18 17.09
CA GLY A 709 -5.19 9.75 17.13
C GLY A 709 -5.01 8.49 17.95
N TYR A 710 -3.77 8.04 17.98
CA TYR A 710 -3.38 6.90 18.80
C TYR A 710 -1.95 7.05 19.32
N TYR A 711 -1.71 6.42 20.45
CA TYR A 711 -0.38 6.07 20.91
C TYR A 711 -0.22 4.55 20.83
N SER A 712 0.91 4.10 20.34
CA SER A 712 1.26 2.69 20.21
C SER A 712 2.59 2.40 20.87
N LEU A 713 2.61 1.45 21.80
CA LEU A 713 3.81 0.84 22.35
C LEU A 713 3.98 -0.53 21.70
N ASN A 714 5.07 -0.74 20.97
CA ASN A 714 5.33 -1.92 20.17
C ASN A 714 6.61 -2.64 20.59
N TYR A 715 6.60 -3.96 20.55
CA TYR A 715 7.73 -4.84 20.77
C TYR A 715 7.70 -5.93 19.70
N ALA A 716 8.55 -5.81 18.69
CA ALA A 716 8.68 -6.78 17.62
C ALA A 716 10.10 -7.33 17.54
N ASN A 717 10.21 -8.65 17.52
CA ASN A 717 11.46 -9.37 17.32
C ASN A 717 11.32 -10.38 16.18
N SER A 718 12.38 -10.54 15.39
CA SER A 718 12.46 -11.48 14.27
C SER A 718 13.88 -11.97 14.08
N ASP A 719 14.05 -13.13 13.49
CA ASP A 719 15.31 -13.61 12.94
C ASP A 719 15.40 -13.42 11.42
N ALA A 720 14.29 -13.09 10.76
CA ALA A 720 14.22 -12.80 9.34
C ALA A 720 13.93 -11.31 9.08
N SER A 721 14.53 -10.77 8.01
CA SER A 721 14.31 -9.38 7.54
C SER A 721 13.71 -9.33 6.13
N GLY A 722 13.10 -10.42 5.66
CA GLY A 722 12.47 -10.56 4.35
C GLY A 722 13.26 -11.44 3.38
N ALA A 723 12.62 -11.86 2.30
CA ALA A 723 13.13 -12.82 1.34
C ALA A 723 14.47 -12.43 0.69
N SER A 724 14.75 -11.14 0.55
CA SER A 724 16.01 -10.65 -0.04
C SER A 724 17.13 -10.45 0.98
N SER A 725 16.90 -10.75 2.26
CA SER A 725 17.92 -10.63 3.30
C SER A 725 18.55 -11.98 3.64
N PHE A 726 19.84 -11.93 3.98
CA PHE A 726 20.60 -13.08 4.44
C PHE A 726 20.87 -12.94 5.94
N PRO A 727 20.82 -14.04 6.71
CA PRO A 727 21.31 -14.05 8.09
C PRO A 727 22.84 -13.86 8.11
N ALA A 728 23.37 -13.42 9.24
CA ALA A 728 24.80 -13.33 9.44
C ALA A 728 25.49 -14.73 9.44
N ASN A 729 24.72 -15.77 9.68
CA ASN A 729 25.18 -17.15 9.60
C ASN A 729 24.04 -18.06 9.11
N SER A 730 24.15 -18.55 7.88
CA SER A 730 23.13 -19.44 7.27
C SER A 730 22.94 -20.77 8.01
N HIS A 731 23.82 -21.15 8.94
CA HIS A 731 23.74 -22.36 9.76
C HIS A 731 23.16 -22.12 11.17
N ASP A 732 22.91 -20.85 11.56
CA ASP A 732 22.36 -20.53 12.89
C ASP A 732 21.50 -19.26 12.83
N LEU A 733 20.27 -19.42 12.38
CA LEU A 733 19.30 -18.31 12.28
C LEU A 733 18.94 -17.72 13.66
N GLY A 734 18.97 -18.56 14.70
CA GLY A 734 18.66 -18.14 16.06
C GLY A 734 19.61 -17.06 16.59
N ALA A 735 20.84 -16.96 16.06
CA ALA A 735 21.79 -15.91 16.40
C ALA A 735 21.35 -14.52 15.93
N ASP A 736 20.49 -14.44 14.91
CA ASP A 736 19.94 -13.20 14.38
C ASP A 736 18.64 -12.76 15.06
N TYR A 737 18.06 -13.60 15.93
CA TYR A 737 16.82 -13.26 16.61
C TYR A 737 16.96 -12.03 17.51
N GLY A 738 16.44 -10.91 17.05
CA GLY A 738 16.57 -9.62 17.72
C GLY A 738 15.39 -8.69 17.40
N ARG A 739 15.59 -7.39 17.64
CA ARG A 739 14.57 -6.39 17.28
C ARG A 739 14.37 -6.39 15.77
N ALA A 740 13.12 -6.56 15.34
CA ALA A 740 12.76 -6.53 13.93
C ALA A 740 12.98 -5.12 13.34
N SER A 741 13.29 -5.02 12.04
CA SER A 741 13.52 -3.74 11.35
C SER A 741 12.33 -2.78 11.45
N PHE A 742 11.11 -3.30 11.56
CA PHE A 742 9.87 -2.55 11.74
C PHE A 742 9.47 -2.31 13.21
N ASP A 743 10.35 -2.61 14.19
CA ASP A 743 10.10 -2.37 15.63
C ASP A 743 10.25 -0.89 15.99
N ILE A 744 9.31 -0.07 15.54
CA ILE A 744 9.17 1.29 16.06
C ILE A 744 8.50 1.17 17.43
N ARG A 745 9.29 1.37 18.48
CA ARG A 745 8.88 1.13 19.88
C ARG A 745 7.72 2.01 20.31
N ASP A 746 7.86 3.29 20.10
CA ASP A 746 6.88 4.30 20.48
C ASP A 746 6.44 5.06 19.23
N ARG A 747 5.13 5.11 19.02
CA ARG A 747 4.54 5.94 17.96
C ARG A 747 3.34 6.70 18.54
N LEU A 748 3.32 8.00 18.35
CA LEU A 748 2.19 8.87 18.59
C LEU A 748 1.73 9.49 17.26
N PHE A 749 0.49 9.30 16.94
CA PHE A 749 -0.19 9.98 15.84
C PHE A 749 -1.32 10.85 16.39
N MET A 750 -1.47 12.06 15.87
CA MET A 750 -2.61 12.93 16.13
C MET A 750 -2.99 13.69 14.86
N GLY A 751 -4.27 13.65 14.49
CA GLY A 751 -4.82 14.39 13.37
C GLY A 751 -6.19 14.97 13.68
N GLY A 752 -6.67 15.85 12.80
CA GLY A 752 -8.02 16.37 12.91
C GLY A 752 -8.22 17.78 12.37
N THR A 753 -9.34 18.37 12.74
CA THR A 753 -9.74 19.71 12.27
C THR A 753 -10.31 20.53 13.42
N ILE A 754 -9.84 21.78 13.56
CA ILE A 754 -10.29 22.74 14.55
C ILE A 754 -10.83 23.98 13.81
N GLY A 755 -12.13 24.22 13.89
CA GLY A 755 -12.76 25.41 13.35
C GLY A 755 -12.56 26.61 14.28
N LEU A 756 -11.84 27.61 13.80
CA LEU A 756 -11.56 28.85 14.49
C LEU A 756 -12.59 29.95 14.09
N PRO A 757 -12.67 31.06 14.83
CA PRO A 757 -13.47 32.22 14.41
C PRO A 757 -13.11 32.71 13.01
N HIS A 758 -14.03 33.44 12.36
CA HIS A 758 -13.85 34.04 11.02
C HIS A 758 -13.59 33.01 9.91
N ALA A 759 -14.17 31.83 10.03
CA ALA A 759 -14.01 30.73 9.08
C ALA A 759 -12.57 30.17 8.90
N PHE A 760 -11.65 30.53 9.79
CA PHE A 760 -10.34 29.89 9.81
C PHE A 760 -10.45 28.43 10.27
N ARG A 761 -9.58 27.60 9.74
CA ARG A 761 -9.46 26.19 10.10
C ARG A 761 -8.00 25.86 10.39
N LEU A 762 -7.77 25.17 11.48
CA LEU A 762 -6.48 24.56 11.80
C LEU A 762 -6.66 23.03 11.69
N SER A 763 -5.84 22.39 10.87
CA SER A 763 -5.85 20.94 10.67
C SER A 763 -4.51 20.37 11.10
N PRO A 764 -4.33 20.05 12.42
CA PRO A 764 -3.09 19.42 12.88
C PRO A 764 -2.97 18.01 12.30
N PHE A 765 -1.76 17.68 11.87
CA PHE A 765 -1.33 16.32 11.50
C PHE A 765 0.08 16.13 12.06
N MET A 766 0.27 15.20 13.00
CA MET A 766 1.51 15.01 13.72
C MET A 766 1.81 13.53 13.88
N ILE A 767 3.04 13.14 13.57
CA ILE A 767 3.58 11.81 13.79
C ILE A 767 4.88 11.93 14.56
N PHE A 768 4.98 11.23 15.67
CA PHE A 768 6.19 11.09 16.47
C PHE A 768 6.54 9.62 16.58
N ASN A 769 7.76 9.27 16.20
CA ASN A 769 8.27 7.90 16.24
C ASN A 769 9.56 7.83 17.04
N SER A 770 9.73 6.74 17.79
CA SER A 770 11.07 6.35 18.24
C SER A 770 11.92 5.89 17.04
N GLY A 771 13.23 5.88 17.20
CA GLY A 771 14.15 5.41 16.18
C GLY A 771 13.91 3.94 15.80
N SER A 772 14.04 3.63 14.51
CA SER A 772 14.05 2.27 14.00
C SER A 772 15.36 1.57 14.40
N PRO A 773 15.34 0.26 14.69
CA PRO A 773 16.55 -0.51 14.90
C PRO A 773 17.37 -0.58 13.60
N TYR A 774 18.68 -0.71 13.74
CA TYR A 774 19.60 -0.94 12.63
C TYR A 774 20.62 -2.01 13.02
N ASN A 775 21.13 -2.72 12.02
CA ASN A 775 22.17 -3.71 12.21
C ASN A 775 23.54 -3.05 12.18
N VAL A 776 24.41 -3.47 13.11
CA VAL A 776 25.82 -3.14 13.08
C VAL A 776 26.56 -4.33 12.49
N THR A 777 27.23 -4.11 11.37
CA THR A 777 28.02 -5.15 10.68
C THR A 777 29.50 -4.77 10.65
N VAL A 778 30.37 -5.76 10.53
CA VAL A 778 31.82 -5.53 10.34
C VAL A 778 32.09 -4.93 8.96
N GLY A 779 31.34 -5.37 7.94
CA GLY A 779 31.31 -4.80 6.59
C GLY A 779 32.57 -4.95 5.73
N GLN A 780 33.74 -4.94 6.36
CA GLN A 780 35.04 -4.94 5.68
C GLN A 780 35.64 -6.33 5.50
N ASN A 781 35.13 -7.32 6.23
CA ASN A 781 35.64 -8.69 6.18
C ASN A 781 34.46 -9.65 6.12
N ASP A 782 34.56 -10.63 5.24
CA ASP A 782 33.74 -11.81 5.20
C ASP A 782 34.35 -12.82 6.17
N LEU A 783 33.92 -12.76 7.45
CA LEU A 783 34.53 -13.52 8.54
C LEU A 783 34.22 -15.00 8.47
N ASN A 784 33.08 -15.36 7.91
CA ASN A 784 32.60 -16.73 7.77
C ASN A 784 32.87 -17.32 6.37
N ASN A 785 33.36 -16.50 5.44
CA ASN A 785 33.66 -16.84 4.04
C ASN A 785 32.43 -17.33 3.25
N ASP A 786 31.28 -16.77 3.52
CA ASP A 786 30.03 -17.11 2.82
C ASP A 786 29.72 -16.19 1.64
N THR A 787 30.60 -15.24 1.34
CA THR A 787 30.51 -14.21 0.29
C THR A 787 29.54 -13.09 0.56
N ILE A 788 28.93 -13.04 1.77
CA ILE A 788 27.99 -12.02 2.19
C ILE A 788 28.62 -11.13 3.27
N LEU A 789 28.66 -9.81 3.03
CA LEU A 789 29.34 -8.87 3.91
C LEU A 789 28.41 -8.32 5.00
N ASN A 790 27.78 -9.22 5.76
CA ASN A 790 26.81 -8.88 6.80
C ASN A 790 27.19 -9.42 8.19
N ASP A 791 28.41 -9.91 8.34
CA ASP A 791 28.94 -10.42 9.62
C ASP A 791 28.83 -9.40 10.74
N ARG A 792 28.48 -9.88 11.93
CA ARG A 792 28.31 -9.02 13.12
C ARG A 792 29.61 -8.93 13.92
N PRO A 793 29.93 -7.76 14.49
CA PRO A 793 31.07 -7.64 15.41
C PRO A 793 30.81 -8.41 16.70
N ALA A 794 31.84 -8.97 17.27
CA ALA A 794 31.78 -9.56 18.60
C ALA A 794 31.60 -8.47 19.67
N PHE A 795 30.83 -8.75 20.71
CA PHE A 795 30.73 -7.87 21.87
C PHE A 795 32.08 -7.78 22.58
N SER A 796 32.52 -6.55 22.87
CA SER A 796 33.71 -6.35 23.68
C SER A 796 33.45 -6.72 25.13
N ASN A 797 34.38 -7.45 25.74
CA ASN A 797 34.39 -7.68 27.19
C ASN A 797 34.82 -6.43 27.98
N ASN A 798 35.22 -5.35 27.31
CA ASN A 798 35.62 -4.10 27.93
C ASN A 798 34.39 -3.19 28.11
N PRO A 799 34.00 -2.86 29.36
CA PRO A 799 32.81 -2.02 29.59
C PRO A 799 32.92 -0.59 29.06
N ALA A 800 34.13 -0.13 28.67
CA ALA A 800 34.32 1.15 27.97
C ALA A 800 33.99 1.12 26.50
N TYR A 801 33.81 -0.07 25.91
CA TYR A 801 33.43 -0.30 24.51
C TYR A 801 32.40 -1.44 24.45
N PRO A 802 31.15 -1.14 24.83
CA PRO A 802 30.07 -2.15 24.83
C PRO A 802 29.74 -2.67 23.44
#